data_34456e2516b8bc54c67336cddbaf3c02
#
_entry.id   34456e2516b8bc54c67336cddbaf3c02
#
_cell.length_a   1.000
_cell.length_b   1.000
_cell.length_c   1.000
_cell.angle_alpha   90.00
_cell.angle_beta   90.00
_cell.angle_gamma   90.00
#
_symmetry.space_group_name_H-M   'P 1'
#
loop_
_entity.id
_entity.type
_entity.pdbx_description
1 polymer ?
#
loop_
_entity_poly.entity_id
_entity_poly.type
_entity_poly.pdbx_seq_one_letter_code
_entity_poly.pdbx_strand_id
1 'polypeptide(L)'
;LSVTLALWHGENEIASQTLPLGSAPIDERGNYAERVTLSLDVDNPLLWSAEAPHLYRAVVTLLDADGMPLVSEAHDVGFRRVEINNGLLTLNGQPLLIRGVNRHEHHPEKGQAVDEAAMVQDILLMKQNNFNAVRCSHYPNQPRWYELCSRYGLYVVDEANIETHGMEPMSRLSDDPVWLGAYSERVTRMVKCNRNHPSIIIWSLGNESGNGANHTALYNWIKHQNPTRPVQYEGGGADTRATDIICPMYARVETDQLIPAVPKWSIKKWIAMPGETRPLILCEYAHAMGNSLGNFADYWAAFRQYPRLQGGFIWDWADQAITRIEPDGSRWWAYGGDFGDTPNDRQFCMNGLVFPDRTPHPALFEAKHQQQFFQFRLVSENPLQIEVTSEYLFRESDNERLLWSIEVRGEMRLSGELALELGPQASRVLTLRDTGFTARGGDEEIWLHVRVEQPQATPWSPEGHLSAWAQWPLAAPLALPEPVVAGDAPQLEITDAEFVIRHGRQTWHVSRASGQLTHWSDDGVDQMLTPLADQFIRAPIDNDIGVSEVERIDPNAWVERWKAAGLYNTEHRCLACDAQTTRDGVEIVAQHAYFVKGVADGPAILSRWRMVVDNQGALHCDIDIERSAALPPLPRVGVVCQLRGGEETASWLGLGPHENYPDRLSSACFSRWTLPLSELTTPYIFPGENGLRCNTRELNWNGWQAEGEFHFSLSPYGTRQLMETSHWHKLQPEAGIWLTIDGFHMGVGGDDSWTPSVHPEYLLTAREYRYRFTLRRRQG
;
A
#
# COMPACT_ATOMS: atom_id res chain seq x y z
N LEU A 1 -36.74 -24.63 -38.70
CA LEU A 1 -35.55 -24.11 -38.00
C LEU A 1 -35.20 -25.03 -36.84
N SER A 2 -33.88 -25.19 -36.55
CA SER A 2 -33.37 -25.88 -35.39
C SER A 2 -32.18 -25.08 -34.78
N VAL A 3 -31.85 -25.39 -33.56
CA VAL A 3 -30.73 -24.76 -32.87
C VAL A 3 -29.79 -25.84 -32.36
N THR A 4 -28.51 -25.67 -32.66
CA THR A 4 -27.41 -26.49 -32.11
C THR A 4 -26.69 -25.72 -31.02
N LEU A 5 -26.45 -26.37 -29.89
CA LEU A 5 -25.47 -25.95 -28.87
C LEU A 5 -24.31 -26.92 -28.94
N ALA A 6 -23.09 -26.44 -29.22
CA ALA A 6 -21.86 -27.23 -29.17
C ALA A 6 -20.89 -26.62 -28.16
N LEU A 7 -20.28 -27.46 -27.33
CA LEU A 7 -19.29 -27.06 -26.34
C LEU A 7 -17.91 -27.54 -26.78
N TRP A 8 -16.95 -26.64 -26.81
CA TRP A 8 -15.56 -26.88 -27.28
C TRP A 8 -14.56 -26.61 -26.16
N HIS A 9 -13.50 -27.40 -26.13
CA HIS A 9 -12.30 -27.14 -25.35
C HIS A 9 -11.09 -27.15 -26.29
N GLY A 10 -10.52 -25.98 -26.57
CA GLY A 10 -9.57 -25.79 -27.67
C GLY A 10 -10.23 -26.13 -29.00
N GLU A 11 -9.65 -27.07 -29.73
CA GLU A 11 -10.17 -27.55 -31.04
C GLU A 11 -11.08 -28.79 -30.92
N ASN A 12 -11.30 -29.29 -29.72
CA ASN A 12 -12.07 -30.51 -29.48
C ASN A 12 -13.51 -30.18 -29.10
N GLU A 13 -14.49 -30.73 -29.87
CA GLU A 13 -15.90 -30.73 -29.44
C GLU A 13 -16.09 -31.72 -28.31
N ILE A 14 -16.58 -31.24 -27.19
CA ILE A 14 -16.79 -32.03 -25.96
C ILE A 14 -18.19 -32.64 -25.92
N ALA A 15 -19.20 -31.85 -26.30
CA ALA A 15 -20.59 -32.28 -26.36
C ALA A 15 -21.37 -31.37 -27.29
N SER A 16 -22.43 -31.91 -27.91
CA SER A 16 -23.37 -31.11 -28.70
C SER A 16 -24.77 -31.67 -28.64
N GLN A 17 -25.74 -30.79 -28.82
CA GLN A 17 -27.16 -31.13 -28.94
C GLN A 17 -27.85 -30.25 -29.96
N THR A 18 -28.72 -30.83 -30.77
CA THR A 18 -29.53 -30.09 -31.73
C THR A 18 -31.00 -30.37 -31.44
N LEU A 19 -31.81 -29.34 -31.33
CA LEU A 19 -33.26 -29.43 -31.13
C LEU A 19 -34.01 -28.52 -32.10
N PRO A 20 -35.22 -28.90 -32.51
CA PRO A 20 -36.06 -28.04 -33.34
C PRO A 20 -36.47 -26.80 -32.53
N LEU A 21 -36.52 -25.65 -33.18
CA LEU A 21 -37.03 -24.43 -32.61
C LEU A 21 -38.55 -24.50 -32.50
N GLY A 22 -39.06 -24.35 -31.31
CA GLY A 22 -40.50 -24.40 -31.03
C GLY A 22 -41.03 -23.05 -30.52
N SER A 23 -42.32 -22.89 -30.52
CA SER A 23 -43.01 -21.74 -29.97
C SER A 23 -43.40 -22.01 -28.51
N ALA A 24 -43.02 -21.12 -27.59
CA ALA A 24 -43.30 -21.25 -26.17
C ALA A 24 -43.78 -19.92 -25.59
N PRO A 25 -44.68 -19.95 -24.57
CA PRO A 25 -45.07 -18.71 -23.89
C PRO A 25 -43.89 -18.06 -23.16
N ILE A 26 -43.78 -16.75 -23.29
CA ILE A 26 -42.71 -15.96 -22.63
C ILE A 26 -43.24 -15.24 -21.38
N ASP A 27 -44.54 -15.02 -21.29
CA ASP A 27 -45.19 -14.41 -20.14
C ASP A 27 -46.64 -14.94 -19.90
N GLU A 28 -47.22 -14.59 -18.74
CA GLU A 28 -48.57 -14.98 -18.34
C GLU A 28 -49.70 -14.33 -19.21
N ARG A 29 -49.36 -13.35 -20.03
CA ARG A 29 -50.29 -12.65 -20.93
C ARG A 29 -50.50 -13.38 -22.24
N GLY A 30 -49.85 -14.51 -22.42
CA GLY A 30 -49.95 -15.30 -23.64
C GLY A 30 -49.09 -14.81 -24.79
N ASN A 31 -48.06 -13.98 -24.52
CA ASN A 31 -47.08 -13.69 -25.52
C ASN A 31 -46.18 -14.92 -25.79
N TYR A 32 -45.87 -15.17 -27.05
CA TYR A 32 -45.08 -16.31 -27.49
C TYR A 32 -43.82 -15.84 -28.20
N ALA A 33 -42.72 -16.61 -28.06
CA ALA A 33 -41.53 -16.47 -28.86
C ALA A 33 -41.05 -17.84 -29.33
N GLU A 34 -40.33 -17.85 -30.42
CA GLU A 34 -39.59 -19.03 -30.83
C GLU A 34 -38.51 -19.32 -29.78
N ARG A 35 -38.58 -20.50 -29.14
CA ARG A 35 -37.78 -20.84 -27.98
C ARG A 35 -37.42 -22.32 -27.96
N VAL A 36 -36.15 -22.61 -27.57
CA VAL A 36 -35.69 -23.96 -27.23
C VAL A 36 -34.76 -23.90 -26.07
N THR A 37 -34.82 -24.93 -25.20
CA THR A 37 -33.85 -25.12 -24.11
C THR A 37 -33.03 -26.32 -24.44
N LEU A 38 -31.71 -26.15 -24.51
CA LEU A 38 -30.73 -27.20 -24.72
C LEU A 38 -29.93 -27.41 -23.43
N SER A 39 -29.56 -28.65 -23.13
CA SER A 39 -28.77 -29.02 -21.97
C SER A 39 -27.71 -30.02 -22.39
N LEU A 40 -26.48 -29.79 -21.97
CA LEU A 40 -25.35 -30.68 -22.22
C LEU A 40 -24.82 -31.18 -20.88
N ASP A 41 -24.62 -32.50 -20.78
CA ASP A 41 -23.89 -33.11 -19.69
C ASP A 41 -22.41 -33.16 -20.04
N VAL A 42 -21.55 -32.76 -19.12
CA VAL A 42 -20.09 -32.73 -19.32
C VAL A 42 -19.43 -33.48 -18.15
N ASP A 43 -18.79 -34.60 -18.49
CA ASP A 43 -18.11 -35.43 -17.50
C ASP A 43 -16.76 -34.83 -17.13
N ASN A 44 -16.51 -34.67 -15.82
CA ASN A 44 -15.24 -34.23 -15.24
C ASN A 44 -14.63 -33.00 -15.92
N PRO A 45 -15.35 -31.88 -16.04
CA PRO A 45 -14.83 -30.68 -16.68
C PRO A 45 -13.65 -30.10 -15.87
N LEU A 46 -12.71 -29.49 -16.57
CA LEU A 46 -11.70 -28.65 -15.91
C LEU A 46 -12.40 -27.44 -15.26
N LEU A 47 -12.21 -27.29 -13.96
CA LEU A 47 -12.88 -26.24 -13.20
C LEU A 47 -12.16 -24.91 -13.35
N TRP A 48 -12.94 -23.85 -13.44
CA TRP A 48 -12.45 -22.47 -13.49
C TRP A 48 -12.15 -21.95 -12.08
N SER A 49 -10.99 -21.29 -11.93
CA SER A 49 -10.64 -20.46 -10.77
C SER A 49 -9.72 -19.32 -11.20
N ALA A 50 -9.46 -18.35 -10.31
CA ALA A 50 -8.48 -17.28 -10.58
C ALA A 50 -7.04 -17.81 -10.73
N GLU A 51 -6.72 -18.97 -10.14
CA GLU A 51 -5.43 -19.64 -10.26
C GLU A 51 -5.31 -20.51 -11.51
N ALA A 52 -6.43 -21.10 -11.95
CA ALA A 52 -6.52 -21.97 -13.13
C ALA A 52 -7.78 -21.62 -13.95
N PRO A 53 -7.72 -20.57 -14.80
CA PRO A 53 -8.90 -20.04 -15.49
C PRO A 53 -9.25 -20.84 -16.73
N HIS A 54 -9.64 -22.12 -16.55
CA HIS A 54 -10.03 -22.99 -17.64
C HIS A 54 -11.36 -22.55 -18.24
N LEU A 55 -11.37 -22.25 -19.52
CA LEU A 55 -12.55 -21.84 -20.27
C LEU A 55 -12.85 -22.82 -21.39
N TYR A 56 -14.14 -23.04 -21.59
CA TYR A 56 -14.73 -23.74 -22.72
C TYR A 56 -15.42 -22.72 -23.62
N ARG A 57 -15.65 -23.06 -24.88
CA ARG A 57 -16.41 -22.23 -25.81
C ARG A 57 -17.73 -22.90 -26.15
N ALA A 58 -18.82 -22.27 -25.75
CA ALA A 58 -20.17 -22.64 -26.15
C ALA A 58 -20.50 -21.91 -27.47
N VAL A 59 -20.87 -22.66 -28.49
CA VAL A 59 -21.28 -22.13 -29.78
C VAL A 59 -22.74 -22.48 -30.00
N VAL A 60 -23.60 -21.47 -30.15
CA VAL A 60 -25.01 -21.60 -30.44
C VAL A 60 -25.23 -21.29 -31.95
N THR A 61 -25.76 -22.24 -32.71
CA THR A 61 -25.97 -22.07 -34.14
C THR A 61 -27.42 -22.27 -34.50
N LEU A 62 -28.02 -21.30 -35.14
CA LEU A 62 -29.33 -21.42 -35.76
C LEU A 62 -29.19 -22.06 -37.15
N LEU A 63 -29.94 -23.12 -37.40
CA LEU A 63 -29.95 -23.86 -38.64
C LEU A 63 -31.26 -23.68 -39.39
N ASP A 64 -31.20 -23.67 -40.71
CA ASP A 64 -32.41 -23.68 -41.58
C ASP A 64 -33.08 -25.07 -41.62
N ALA A 65 -34.07 -25.23 -42.51
CA ALA A 65 -34.78 -26.50 -42.69
C ALA A 65 -33.93 -27.62 -43.30
N ASP A 66 -32.87 -27.25 -43.97
CA ASP A 66 -31.96 -28.17 -44.61
C ASP A 66 -30.71 -28.47 -43.74
N GLY A 67 -30.67 -27.90 -42.53
CA GLY A 67 -29.60 -28.08 -41.58
C GLY A 67 -28.36 -27.18 -41.83
N MET A 68 -28.52 -26.17 -42.71
CA MET A 68 -27.42 -25.22 -42.98
C MET A 68 -27.37 -24.10 -41.93
N PRO A 69 -26.18 -23.68 -41.49
CA PRO A 69 -26.04 -22.62 -40.51
C PRO A 69 -26.46 -21.25 -41.06
N LEU A 70 -27.36 -20.57 -40.34
CA LEU A 70 -27.81 -19.21 -40.64
C LEU A 70 -27.02 -18.17 -39.86
N VAL A 71 -26.83 -18.40 -38.57
CA VAL A 71 -26.08 -17.51 -37.67
C VAL A 71 -25.51 -18.33 -36.52
N SER A 72 -24.33 -17.95 -36.04
CA SER A 72 -23.70 -18.54 -34.86
C SER A 72 -23.25 -17.46 -33.88
N GLU A 73 -23.41 -17.73 -32.59
CA GLU A 73 -22.86 -16.94 -31.51
C GLU A 73 -21.99 -17.82 -30.61
N ALA A 74 -20.88 -17.28 -30.12
CA ALA A 74 -19.96 -17.99 -29.27
C ALA A 74 -19.73 -17.25 -27.94
N HIS A 75 -19.72 -18.01 -26.85
CA HIS A 75 -19.48 -17.49 -25.51
C HIS A 75 -18.46 -18.34 -24.77
N ASP A 76 -17.56 -17.69 -24.01
CA ASP A 76 -16.66 -18.39 -23.11
C ASP A 76 -17.43 -18.83 -21.84
N VAL A 77 -17.25 -20.08 -21.46
CA VAL A 77 -17.93 -20.71 -20.30
C VAL A 77 -16.90 -21.31 -19.37
N GLY A 78 -17.05 -21.05 -18.06
CA GLY A 78 -16.23 -21.67 -17.02
C GLY A 78 -17.07 -22.47 -16.04
N PHE A 79 -16.66 -23.70 -15.75
CA PHE A 79 -17.31 -24.55 -14.78
C PHE A 79 -16.77 -24.27 -13.39
N ARG A 80 -17.61 -23.78 -12.47
CA ARG A 80 -17.25 -23.53 -11.08
C ARG A 80 -18.50 -23.51 -10.21
N ARG A 81 -18.32 -23.70 -8.90
CA ARG A 81 -19.38 -23.61 -7.91
C ARG A 81 -18.97 -22.61 -6.83
N VAL A 82 -19.82 -21.59 -6.61
CA VAL A 82 -19.65 -20.57 -5.57
C VAL A 82 -20.73 -20.77 -4.52
N GLU A 83 -20.34 -20.91 -3.26
CA GLU A 83 -21.25 -21.16 -2.15
C GLU A 83 -20.76 -20.49 -0.86
N ILE A 84 -21.69 -20.21 0.05
CA ILE A 84 -21.34 -19.96 1.45
C ILE A 84 -21.66 -21.26 2.19
N ASN A 85 -20.60 -21.91 2.67
CA ASN A 85 -20.68 -23.18 3.35
C ASN A 85 -20.02 -23.08 4.74
N ASN A 86 -20.75 -23.45 5.79
CA ASN A 86 -20.27 -23.34 7.18
C ASN A 86 -19.71 -21.95 7.55
N GLY A 87 -20.34 -20.87 7.03
CA GLY A 87 -19.93 -19.50 7.28
C GLY A 87 -18.70 -19.02 6.49
N LEU A 88 -18.30 -19.76 5.45
CA LEU A 88 -17.18 -19.44 4.58
C LEU A 88 -17.64 -19.32 3.12
N LEU A 89 -17.19 -18.29 2.44
CA LEU A 89 -17.28 -18.19 1.00
C LEU A 89 -16.34 -19.20 0.37
N THR A 90 -16.87 -20.12 -0.43
CA THR A 90 -16.10 -21.19 -1.08
C THR A 90 -16.22 -21.13 -2.60
N LEU A 91 -15.15 -21.47 -3.28
CA LEU A 91 -15.14 -21.77 -4.71
C LEU A 91 -14.71 -23.23 -4.89
N ASN A 92 -15.48 -24.02 -5.65
CA ASN A 92 -15.19 -25.43 -5.90
C ASN A 92 -14.90 -26.21 -4.60
N GLY A 93 -15.59 -25.84 -3.51
CA GLY A 93 -15.43 -26.46 -2.20
C GLY A 93 -14.27 -25.96 -1.34
N GLN A 94 -13.42 -25.06 -1.84
CA GLN A 94 -12.30 -24.48 -1.09
C GLN A 94 -12.63 -23.09 -0.55
N PRO A 95 -12.37 -22.79 0.73
CA PRO A 95 -12.54 -21.44 1.28
C PRO A 95 -11.63 -20.43 0.57
N LEU A 96 -12.20 -19.34 0.06
CA LEU A 96 -11.44 -18.27 -0.57
C LEU A 96 -10.82 -17.34 0.47
N LEU A 97 -9.65 -16.82 0.14
CA LEU A 97 -9.06 -15.63 0.74
C LEU A 97 -8.99 -14.54 -0.33
N ILE A 98 -9.76 -13.49 -0.14
CA ILE A 98 -9.89 -12.40 -1.11
C ILE A 98 -8.70 -11.46 -0.99
N ARG A 99 -7.89 -11.40 -2.04
CA ARG A 99 -6.81 -10.44 -2.26
C ARG A 99 -7.31 -9.41 -3.26
N GLY A 100 -8.19 -8.52 -2.79
CA GLY A 100 -9.01 -7.70 -3.65
C GLY A 100 -8.59 -6.24 -3.70
N VAL A 101 -9.04 -5.57 -4.77
CA VAL A 101 -8.93 -4.12 -4.94
C VAL A 101 -10.21 -3.59 -5.57
N ASN A 102 -10.62 -2.38 -5.17
CA ASN A 102 -11.67 -1.63 -5.84
C ASN A 102 -11.10 -0.99 -7.11
N ARG A 103 -11.89 -0.92 -8.18
CA ARG A 103 -11.47 -0.31 -9.43
C ARG A 103 -12.58 0.52 -10.04
N HIS A 104 -12.28 1.79 -10.29
CA HIS A 104 -13.05 2.62 -11.21
C HIS A 104 -12.60 2.40 -12.66
N GLU A 105 -13.55 2.49 -13.61
CA GLU A 105 -13.18 2.65 -15.02
C GLU A 105 -12.66 4.08 -15.20
N HIS A 106 -11.32 4.22 -15.19
CA HIS A 106 -10.67 5.51 -15.29
C HIS A 106 -9.41 5.45 -16.16
N HIS A 107 -9.30 6.43 -17.05
CA HIS A 107 -8.13 6.68 -17.89
C HIS A 107 -7.77 8.17 -17.79
N PRO A 108 -6.50 8.55 -17.57
CA PRO A 108 -6.13 9.95 -17.31
C PRO A 108 -6.42 10.92 -18.47
N GLU A 109 -6.55 10.40 -19.70
CA GLU A 109 -6.82 11.23 -20.88
C GLU A 109 -8.24 11.07 -21.42
N LYS A 110 -8.94 10.00 -21.08
CA LYS A 110 -10.24 9.64 -21.65
C LYS A 110 -11.38 9.58 -20.61
N GLY A 111 -11.05 9.85 -19.32
CA GLY A 111 -12.02 9.73 -18.24
C GLY A 111 -12.53 8.30 -18.10
N GLN A 112 -13.84 8.09 -18.12
CA GLN A 112 -14.43 6.76 -17.97
C GLN A 112 -14.48 5.92 -19.28
N ALA A 113 -14.00 6.46 -20.40
CA ALA A 113 -13.93 5.73 -21.68
C ALA A 113 -12.64 4.91 -21.74
N VAL A 114 -12.63 3.77 -21.07
CA VAL A 114 -11.47 2.87 -20.96
C VAL A 114 -11.44 1.90 -22.14
N ASP A 115 -10.29 1.76 -22.80
CA ASP A 115 -10.10 0.79 -23.87
C ASP A 115 -9.57 -0.57 -23.36
N GLU A 116 -9.55 -1.56 -24.25
CA GLU A 116 -9.10 -2.92 -23.91
C GLU A 116 -7.64 -2.95 -23.46
N ALA A 117 -6.77 -2.13 -24.04
CA ALA A 117 -5.35 -2.09 -23.67
C ALA A 117 -5.16 -1.67 -22.22
N ALA A 118 -5.89 -0.64 -21.77
CA ALA A 118 -5.88 -0.18 -20.39
C ALA A 118 -6.47 -1.23 -19.42
N MET A 119 -7.56 -1.90 -19.84
CA MET A 119 -8.13 -3.00 -19.03
C MET A 119 -7.14 -4.16 -18.86
N VAL A 120 -6.46 -4.57 -19.91
CA VAL A 120 -5.43 -5.62 -19.87
C VAL A 120 -4.26 -5.19 -18.97
N GLN A 121 -3.79 -3.95 -19.12
CA GLN A 121 -2.72 -3.41 -18.26
C GLN A 121 -3.09 -3.50 -16.78
N ASP A 122 -4.29 -3.08 -16.39
CA ASP A 122 -4.78 -3.17 -15.01
C ASP A 122 -4.78 -4.63 -14.52
N ILE A 123 -5.32 -5.57 -15.32
CA ILE A 123 -5.38 -6.99 -14.96
C ILE A 123 -3.98 -7.58 -14.76
N LEU A 124 -3.05 -7.32 -15.70
CA LEU A 124 -1.69 -7.83 -15.60
C LEU A 124 -0.98 -7.33 -14.35
N LEU A 125 -1.08 -6.02 -14.07
CA LEU A 125 -0.50 -5.43 -12.87
C LEU A 125 -1.12 -5.96 -11.59
N MET A 126 -2.45 -6.13 -11.55
CA MET A 126 -3.13 -6.74 -10.40
C MET A 126 -2.57 -8.14 -10.13
N LYS A 127 -2.51 -9.00 -11.15
CA LYS A 127 -2.00 -10.37 -11.00
C LYS A 127 -0.52 -10.40 -10.62
N GLN A 128 0.32 -9.55 -11.21
CA GLN A 128 1.73 -9.40 -10.87
C GLN A 128 1.97 -8.92 -9.44
N ASN A 129 0.97 -8.29 -8.83
CA ASN A 129 1.00 -7.81 -7.45
C ASN A 129 0.13 -8.64 -6.50
N ASN A 130 -0.10 -9.92 -6.83
CA ASN A 130 -0.76 -10.91 -5.99
C ASN A 130 -2.25 -10.65 -5.72
N PHE A 131 -2.93 -9.80 -6.50
CA PHE A 131 -4.38 -9.68 -6.43
C PHE A 131 -5.06 -10.86 -7.14
N ASN A 132 -6.15 -11.35 -6.54
CA ASN A 132 -6.99 -12.38 -7.15
C ASN A 132 -8.42 -11.92 -7.38
N ALA A 133 -8.79 -10.72 -6.92
CA ALA A 133 -10.16 -10.23 -6.97
C ALA A 133 -10.23 -8.71 -7.24
N VAL A 134 -11.33 -8.29 -7.85
CA VAL A 134 -11.65 -6.89 -8.12
C VAL A 134 -13.14 -6.62 -7.85
N ARG A 135 -13.44 -5.49 -7.18
CA ARG A 135 -14.80 -4.95 -7.10
C ARG A 135 -14.99 -3.86 -8.13
N CYS A 136 -16.02 -4.00 -8.95
CA CYS A 136 -16.40 -2.99 -9.95
C CYS A 136 -17.10 -1.82 -9.25
N SER A 137 -16.35 -0.96 -8.63
CA SER A 137 -16.84 0.21 -7.87
C SER A 137 -17.16 1.35 -8.83
N HIS A 138 -18.34 1.95 -8.84
CA HIS A 138 -19.58 1.53 -8.19
C HIS A 138 -20.67 1.36 -9.25
N TYR A 139 -20.39 0.61 -10.28
CA TYR A 139 -21.24 0.41 -11.46
C TYR A 139 -20.78 -0.80 -12.28
N PRO A 140 -21.67 -1.43 -13.07
CA PRO A 140 -21.24 -2.44 -14.03
C PRO A 140 -20.24 -1.87 -15.02
N ASN A 141 -19.14 -2.59 -15.23
CA ASN A 141 -18.07 -2.21 -16.16
C ASN A 141 -18.43 -2.58 -17.61
N GLN A 142 -17.55 -2.23 -18.55
CA GLN A 142 -17.67 -2.66 -19.93
C GLN A 142 -17.78 -4.19 -20.01
N PRO A 143 -18.61 -4.76 -20.92
CA PRO A 143 -18.72 -6.21 -21.08
C PRO A 143 -17.38 -6.91 -21.30
N ARG A 144 -16.46 -6.28 -22.02
CA ARG A 144 -15.12 -6.82 -22.29
C ARG A 144 -14.30 -7.02 -21.01
N TRP A 145 -14.49 -6.20 -19.97
CA TRP A 145 -13.83 -6.37 -18.68
C TRP A 145 -14.08 -7.75 -18.06
N TYR A 146 -15.31 -8.21 -18.06
CA TYR A 146 -15.67 -9.52 -17.48
C TYR A 146 -15.09 -10.69 -18.28
N GLU A 147 -15.05 -10.58 -19.60
CA GLU A 147 -14.40 -11.57 -20.46
C GLU A 147 -12.90 -11.67 -20.16
N LEU A 148 -12.23 -10.52 -20.03
CA LEU A 148 -10.81 -10.46 -19.69
C LEU A 148 -10.54 -11.00 -18.29
N CYS A 149 -11.34 -10.64 -17.28
CA CYS A 149 -11.25 -11.21 -15.93
C CYS A 149 -11.42 -12.73 -15.94
N SER A 150 -12.34 -13.24 -16.78
CA SER A 150 -12.55 -14.68 -16.93
C SER A 150 -11.34 -15.38 -17.58
N ARG A 151 -10.68 -14.75 -18.55
CA ARG A 151 -9.50 -15.31 -19.25
C ARG A 151 -8.24 -15.28 -18.41
N TYR A 152 -7.97 -14.15 -17.76
CA TYR A 152 -6.75 -13.99 -16.97
C TYR A 152 -6.87 -14.54 -15.53
N GLY A 153 -8.09 -14.81 -15.06
CA GLY A 153 -8.35 -15.35 -13.74
C GLY A 153 -8.35 -14.28 -12.65
N LEU A 154 -9.41 -13.47 -12.61
CA LEU A 154 -9.74 -12.58 -11.49
C LEU A 154 -11.18 -12.85 -11.04
N TYR A 155 -11.38 -12.94 -9.73
CA TYR A 155 -12.72 -12.94 -9.13
C TYR A 155 -13.31 -11.54 -9.21
N VAL A 156 -14.58 -11.42 -9.54
CA VAL A 156 -15.27 -10.14 -9.71
C VAL A 156 -16.44 -10.04 -8.75
N VAL A 157 -16.53 -8.92 -8.05
CA VAL A 157 -17.77 -8.41 -7.47
C VAL A 157 -18.37 -7.44 -8.48
N ASP A 158 -19.50 -7.83 -9.10
CA ASP A 158 -20.22 -6.95 -10.03
C ASP A 158 -21.27 -6.14 -9.27
N GLU A 159 -21.23 -4.81 -9.42
CA GLU A 159 -21.98 -3.88 -8.59
C GLU A 159 -22.96 -3.06 -9.39
N ALA A 160 -24.20 -2.99 -8.89
CA ALA A 160 -25.22 -2.14 -9.47
C ALA A 160 -24.93 -0.67 -9.22
N ASN A 161 -25.18 0.18 -10.21
CA ASN A 161 -24.96 1.62 -10.14
C ASN A 161 -26.03 2.34 -9.29
N ILE A 162 -26.08 2.00 -8.00
CA ILE A 162 -26.91 2.63 -6.98
C ILE A 162 -26.00 3.30 -5.97
N GLU A 163 -26.08 4.61 -5.89
CA GLU A 163 -25.30 5.48 -5.02
C GLU A 163 -26.17 6.64 -4.56
N THR A 164 -26.32 6.85 -3.26
CA THR A 164 -27.11 7.96 -2.69
C THR A 164 -26.40 8.63 -1.51
N HIS A 165 -25.08 8.57 -1.46
CA HIS A 165 -24.26 9.09 -0.36
C HIS A 165 -24.54 10.57 -0.02
N GLY A 166 -24.80 11.41 -1.03
CA GLY A 166 -25.14 12.82 -0.82
C GLY A 166 -26.56 13.10 -0.30
N MET A 167 -27.38 12.07 -0.06
CA MET A 167 -28.76 12.25 0.44
C MET A 167 -28.81 12.30 1.97
N GLU A 168 -29.71 13.11 2.52
CA GLU A 168 -30.00 13.18 3.96
C GLU A 168 -31.46 12.80 4.25
N PRO A 169 -31.75 11.69 4.93
CA PRO A 169 -30.82 10.61 5.27
C PRO A 169 -30.39 9.82 4.02
N MET A 170 -29.23 9.18 4.06
CA MET A 170 -28.66 8.40 2.95
C MET A 170 -29.65 7.35 2.41
N SER A 171 -30.47 6.73 3.29
CA SER A 171 -31.49 5.72 2.93
C SER A 171 -32.77 6.29 2.28
N ARG A 172 -32.86 7.60 2.11
CA ARG A 172 -34.12 8.26 1.66
C ARG A 172 -34.69 7.66 0.38
N LEU A 173 -33.90 7.43 -0.64
CA LEU A 173 -34.37 6.83 -1.89
C LEU A 173 -34.49 5.30 -1.78
N SER A 174 -33.71 4.67 -0.95
CA SER A 174 -33.68 3.23 -0.75
C SER A 174 -34.92 2.69 -0.05
N ASP A 175 -35.56 3.52 0.76
CA ASP A 175 -36.79 3.16 1.49
C ASP A 175 -38.08 3.73 0.83
N ASP A 176 -37.98 4.57 -0.18
CA ASP A 176 -39.11 5.12 -0.92
C ASP A 176 -39.53 4.19 -2.06
N PRO A 177 -40.75 3.62 -2.04
CA PRO A 177 -41.24 2.70 -3.08
C PRO A 177 -41.31 3.32 -4.48
N VAL A 178 -41.39 4.66 -4.60
CA VAL A 178 -41.40 5.36 -5.90
C VAL A 178 -40.10 5.07 -6.68
N TRP A 179 -39.00 4.84 -5.98
CA TRP A 179 -37.70 4.56 -6.58
C TRP A 179 -37.46 3.08 -6.89
N LEU A 180 -38.35 2.16 -6.48
CA LEU A 180 -38.16 0.73 -6.71
C LEU A 180 -37.96 0.39 -8.19
N GLY A 181 -38.67 1.06 -9.10
CA GLY A 181 -38.48 0.87 -10.54
C GLY A 181 -37.06 1.16 -11.00
N ALA A 182 -36.51 2.31 -10.59
CA ALA A 182 -35.14 2.72 -10.95
C ALA A 182 -34.09 1.79 -10.36
N TYR A 183 -34.25 1.35 -9.11
CA TYR A 183 -33.35 0.37 -8.46
C TYR A 183 -33.46 -0.99 -9.17
N SER A 184 -34.68 -1.44 -9.51
CA SER A 184 -34.88 -2.72 -10.19
C SER A 184 -34.23 -2.77 -11.56
N GLU A 185 -34.36 -1.72 -12.36
CA GLU A 185 -33.74 -1.62 -13.68
C GLU A 185 -32.20 -1.83 -13.60
N ARG A 186 -31.55 -1.19 -12.64
CA ARG A 186 -30.09 -1.28 -12.45
C ARG A 186 -29.64 -2.69 -12.08
N VAL A 187 -30.25 -3.26 -11.03
CA VAL A 187 -29.87 -4.58 -10.53
C VAL A 187 -30.23 -5.68 -11.52
N THR A 188 -31.44 -5.63 -12.08
CA THR A 188 -31.91 -6.71 -12.97
C THR A 188 -31.17 -6.72 -14.30
N ARG A 189 -30.79 -5.55 -14.83
CA ARG A 189 -29.92 -5.47 -16.03
C ARG A 189 -28.54 -6.03 -15.76
N MET A 190 -27.89 -5.61 -14.68
CA MET A 190 -26.60 -6.13 -14.30
C MET A 190 -26.59 -7.66 -14.27
N VAL A 191 -27.50 -8.26 -13.52
CA VAL A 191 -27.58 -9.73 -13.39
C VAL A 191 -27.89 -10.40 -14.72
N LYS A 192 -28.84 -9.89 -15.49
CA LYS A 192 -29.22 -10.51 -16.77
C LYS A 192 -28.13 -10.42 -17.83
N CYS A 193 -27.41 -9.29 -17.90
CA CYS A 193 -26.33 -9.10 -18.86
C CYS A 193 -25.09 -9.91 -18.51
N ASN A 194 -24.73 -10.00 -17.21
CA ASN A 194 -23.41 -10.45 -16.80
C ASN A 194 -23.37 -11.86 -16.20
N ARG A 195 -24.53 -12.51 -15.98
CA ARG A 195 -24.64 -13.81 -15.28
C ARG A 195 -23.85 -14.97 -15.90
N ASN A 196 -23.45 -14.86 -17.16
CA ASN A 196 -22.74 -15.94 -17.87
C ASN A 196 -21.21 -15.89 -17.66
N HIS A 197 -20.66 -14.80 -17.06
CA HIS A 197 -19.23 -14.69 -16.82
C HIS A 197 -18.83 -15.50 -15.57
N PRO A 198 -17.91 -16.47 -15.70
CA PRO A 198 -17.49 -17.28 -14.56
C PRO A 198 -16.70 -16.48 -13.52
N SER A 199 -16.04 -15.38 -13.92
CA SER A 199 -15.30 -14.49 -13.04
C SER A 199 -16.16 -13.84 -11.97
N ILE A 200 -17.44 -13.55 -12.26
CA ILE A 200 -18.34 -12.94 -11.27
C ILE A 200 -18.73 -13.97 -10.22
N ILE A 201 -18.31 -13.75 -8.99
CA ILE A 201 -18.55 -14.63 -7.86
C ILE A 201 -19.51 -14.04 -6.81
N ILE A 202 -19.71 -12.72 -6.81
CA ILE A 202 -20.59 -12.00 -5.89
C ILE A 202 -21.35 -10.93 -6.68
N TRP A 203 -22.65 -10.78 -6.37
CA TRP A 203 -23.46 -9.63 -6.81
C TRP A 203 -23.49 -8.58 -5.70
N SER A 204 -23.33 -7.31 -6.04
CA SER A 204 -23.47 -6.20 -5.11
C SER A 204 -24.66 -5.32 -5.47
N LEU A 205 -25.48 -4.95 -4.47
CA LEU A 205 -26.70 -4.17 -4.67
C LEU A 205 -26.44 -2.66 -4.82
N GLY A 206 -25.21 -2.23 -4.77
CA GLY A 206 -24.82 -0.82 -4.87
C GLY A 206 -23.85 -0.39 -3.80
N ASN A 207 -23.66 0.91 -3.67
CA ASN A 207 -22.72 1.55 -2.77
C ASN A 207 -23.41 2.67 -1.99
N GLU A 208 -23.06 2.81 -0.70
CA GLU A 208 -23.37 3.94 0.20
C GLU A 208 -24.76 4.58 -0.01
N SER A 209 -25.78 3.75 0.02
CA SER A 209 -27.17 4.19 -0.20
C SER A 209 -28.08 3.92 1.01
N GLY A 210 -27.48 3.72 2.20
CA GLY A 210 -28.23 3.29 3.37
C GLY A 210 -28.92 1.95 3.15
N ASN A 211 -29.94 1.62 3.91
CA ASN A 211 -30.72 0.40 3.71
C ASN A 211 -32.21 0.70 3.72
N GLY A 212 -32.98 0.04 2.82
CA GLY A 212 -34.41 0.23 2.72
C GLY A 212 -35.12 -0.96 2.08
N ALA A 213 -36.43 -0.83 1.93
CA ALA A 213 -37.27 -1.86 1.36
C ALA A 213 -36.88 -2.23 -0.06
N ASN A 214 -36.36 -1.29 -0.85
CA ASN A 214 -35.92 -1.52 -2.22
C ASN A 214 -34.78 -2.50 -2.28
N HIS A 215 -33.75 -2.38 -1.39
CA HIS A 215 -32.65 -3.33 -1.30
C HIS A 215 -33.11 -4.73 -0.91
N THR A 216 -33.98 -4.83 0.08
CA THR A 216 -34.53 -6.13 0.50
C THR A 216 -35.29 -6.82 -0.63
N ALA A 217 -36.09 -6.07 -1.40
CA ALA A 217 -36.85 -6.61 -2.54
C ALA A 217 -35.88 -7.15 -3.62
N LEU A 218 -34.79 -6.41 -3.92
CA LEU A 218 -33.81 -6.79 -4.94
C LEU A 218 -32.92 -7.95 -4.51
N TYR A 219 -32.53 -7.99 -3.24
CA TYR A 219 -31.89 -9.16 -2.67
C TYR A 219 -32.69 -10.43 -2.90
N ASN A 220 -33.98 -10.40 -2.52
CA ASN A 220 -34.89 -11.54 -2.71
C ASN A 220 -35.06 -11.90 -4.20
N TRP A 221 -35.13 -10.88 -5.09
CA TRP A 221 -35.18 -11.11 -6.52
C TRP A 221 -33.97 -11.85 -7.05
N ILE A 222 -32.75 -11.42 -6.68
CA ILE A 222 -31.48 -12.10 -7.08
C ILE A 222 -31.48 -13.54 -6.56
N LYS A 223 -31.77 -13.75 -5.29
CA LYS A 223 -31.77 -15.09 -4.66
C LYS A 223 -32.77 -16.04 -5.34
N HIS A 224 -33.86 -15.52 -5.91
CA HIS A 224 -34.81 -16.31 -6.68
C HIS A 224 -34.37 -16.55 -8.13
N GLN A 225 -33.82 -15.54 -8.81
CA GLN A 225 -33.47 -15.59 -10.23
C GLN A 225 -32.09 -16.17 -10.51
N ASN A 226 -31.14 -15.95 -9.63
CA ASN A 226 -29.73 -16.41 -9.76
C ASN A 226 -29.18 -16.86 -8.40
N PRO A 227 -29.66 -17.99 -7.85
CA PRO A 227 -29.26 -18.49 -6.53
C PRO A 227 -27.81 -18.99 -6.46
N THR A 228 -27.08 -19.02 -7.59
CA THR A 228 -25.74 -19.62 -7.72
C THR A 228 -24.63 -18.72 -7.21
N ARG A 229 -24.93 -17.49 -6.79
CA ARG A 229 -23.96 -16.54 -6.26
C ARG A 229 -24.49 -15.85 -5.02
N PRO A 230 -23.64 -15.57 -4.02
CA PRO A 230 -24.00 -14.72 -2.89
C PRO A 230 -24.21 -13.27 -3.34
N VAL A 231 -24.94 -12.55 -2.51
CA VAL A 231 -25.20 -11.11 -2.64
C VAL A 231 -24.53 -10.39 -1.49
N GLN A 232 -23.85 -9.30 -1.76
CA GLN A 232 -23.34 -8.39 -0.74
C GLN A 232 -24.02 -7.03 -0.83
N TYR A 233 -24.16 -6.37 0.33
CA TYR A 233 -24.52 -4.97 0.44
C TYR A 233 -24.15 -4.43 1.82
N GLU A 234 -23.37 -3.33 1.85
CA GLU A 234 -22.81 -2.74 3.06
C GLU A 234 -23.76 -1.75 3.77
N GLY A 235 -24.73 -1.18 3.04
CA GLY A 235 -25.58 -0.14 3.58
C GLY A 235 -26.43 -0.60 4.78
N GLY A 236 -26.61 0.31 5.74
CA GLY A 236 -27.38 0.06 6.95
C GLY A 236 -26.66 -0.76 8.02
N GLY A 237 -25.32 -0.83 7.98
CA GLY A 237 -24.50 -1.46 8.99
C GLY A 237 -23.77 -2.72 8.55
N ALA A 238 -23.80 -3.03 7.25
CA ALA A 238 -23.09 -4.13 6.62
C ALA A 238 -23.51 -5.55 7.03
N ASP A 239 -24.52 -5.69 7.89
CA ASP A 239 -25.02 -6.96 8.43
C ASP A 239 -26.55 -7.11 8.31
N THR A 240 -27.17 -6.36 7.41
CA THR A 240 -28.63 -6.36 7.19
C THR A 240 -29.11 -7.68 6.56
N ARG A 241 -30.43 -7.78 6.34
CA ARG A 241 -31.04 -8.92 5.63
C ARG A 241 -30.80 -8.91 4.13
N ALA A 242 -30.26 -7.83 3.58
CA ALA A 242 -29.97 -7.67 2.16
C ALA A 242 -28.54 -8.11 1.78
N THR A 243 -27.85 -8.83 2.65
CA THR A 243 -26.48 -9.31 2.40
C THR A 243 -26.26 -10.73 2.93
N ASP A 244 -25.59 -11.56 2.14
CA ASP A 244 -25.11 -12.89 2.54
C ASP A 244 -23.72 -12.82 3.21
N ILE A 245 -23.03 -11.70 3.10
CA ILE A 245 -21.67 -11.46 3.55
C ILE A 245 -21.66 -10.23 4.44
N ILE A 246 -21.01 -10.27 5.59
CA ILE A 246 -20.72 -9.05 6.35
C ILE A 246 -19.61 -8.30 5.59
N CYS A 247 -19.91 -7.13 5.07
CA CYS A 247 -19.04 -6.40 4.16
C CYS A 247 -18.86 -4.92 4.55
N PRO A 248 -18.34 -4.63 5.76
CA PRO A 248 -18.18 -3.25 6.21
C PRO A 248 -17.11 -2.51 5.42
N MET A 249 -17.24 -1.17 5.40
CA MET A 249 -16.20 -0.27 4.90
C MET A 249 -15.33 0.21 6.03
N TYR A 250 -13.99 0.15 5.86
CA TYR A 250 -13.00 0.73 6.77
C TYR A 250 -13.13 0.29 8.23
N ALA A 251 -13.71 -0.87 8.48
CA ALA A 251 -13.72 -1.46 9.80
C ALA A 251 -12.30 -1.86 10.21
N ARG A 252 -11.91 -1.51 11.43
CA ARG A 252 -10.55 -1.74 11.94
C ARG A 252 -10.39 -3.15 12.49
N VAL A 253 -9.14 -3.58 12.67
CA VAL A 253 -8.86 -4.93 13.17
C VAL A 253 -9.32 -5.09 14.62
N GLU A 254 -8.91 -4.15 15.51
CA GLU A 254 -9.10 -4.25 16.96
C GLU A 254 -10.09 -3.22 17.52
N THR A 255 -10.24 -2.06 16.88
CA THR A 255 -10.91 -0.91 17.48
C THR A 255 -12.30 -0.68 16.89
N ASP A 256 -13.30 -0.57 17.75
CA ASP A 256 -14.66 -0.16 17.36
C ASP A 256 -14.70 1.33 17.00
N GLN A 257 -15.51 1.67 16.01
CA GLN A 257 -15.83 3.05 15.66
C GLN A 257 -17.30 3.32 16.01
N LEU A 258 -17.52 4.03 17.11
CA LEU A 258 -18.84 4.34 17.63
C LEU A 258 -19.45 5.53 16.86
N ILE A 259 -19.98 5.26 15.68
CA ILE A 259 -20.73 6.23 14.89
C ILE A 259 -22.17 6.19 15.37
N PRO A 260 -22.81 7.33 15.74
CA PRO A 260 -24.12 7.31 16.40
C PRO A 260 -25.23 6.61 15.61
N ALA A 261 -25.26 6.75 14.28
CA ALA A 261 -26.30 6.16 13.46
C ALA A 261 -26.08 4.66 13.19
N VAL A 262 -24.83 4.25 12.91
CA VAL A 262 -24.47 2.88 12.54
C VAL A 262 -23.06 2.58 13.09
N PRO A 263 -22.96 1.97 14.29
CA PRO A 263 -21.66 1.61 14.84
C PRO A 263 -20.90 0.64 13.93
N LYS A 264 -19.61 0.90 13.69
CA LYS A 264 -18.70 -0.05 13.06
C LYS A 264 -17.92 -0.79 14.14
N TRP A 265 -18.18 -2.07 14.23
CA TRP A 265 -17.41 -2.93 15.11
C TRP A 265 -16.05 -3.27 14.49
N SER A 266 -15.07 -3.59 15.32
CA SER A 266 -13.84 -4.19 14.84
C SER A 266 -14.15 -5.54 14.13
N ILE A 267 -13.34 -5.89 13.13
CA ILE A 267 -13.61 -7.11 12.36
C ILE A 267 -13.56 -8.37 13.23
N LYS A 268 -12.68 -8.42 14.22
CA LYS A 268 -12.60 -9.51 15.19
C LYS A 268 -13.83 -9.60 16.08
N LYS A 269 -14.36 -8.47 16.52
CA LYS A 269 -15.57 -8.44 17.33
C LYS A 269 -16.78 -8.89 16.52
N TRP A 270 -16.88 -8.44 15.27
CA TRP A 270 -18.02 -8.77 14.41
C TRP A 270 -18.20 -10.28 14.22
N ILE A 271 -17.11 -10.99 13.90
CA ILE A 271 -17.18 -12.46 13.76
C ILE A 271 -17.37 -13.20 15.08
N ALA A 272 -17.15 -12.55 16.21
CA ALA A 272 -17.37 -13.12 17.54
C ALA A 272 -18.77 -12.86 18.10
N MET A 273 -19.61 -12.09 17.40
CA MET A 273 -20.99 -11.79 17.86
C MET A 273 -21.85 -13.05 17.92
N PRO A 274 -22.60 -13.24 19.01
CA PRO A 274 -23.49 -14.40 19.16
C PRO A 274 -24.54 -14.44 18.03
N GLY A 275 -24.65 -15.61 17.38
CA GLY A 275 -25.62 -15.85 16.31
C GLY A 275 -25.20 -15.34 14.92
N GLU A 276 -24.11 -14.61 14.79
CA GLU A 276 -23.55 -14.22 13.49
C GLU A 276 -22.68 -15.36 12.93
N THR A 277 -23.07 -15.85 11.76
CA THR A 277 -22.43 -17.01 11.12
C THR A 277 -21.92 -16.72 9.71
N ARG A 278 -22.20 -15.54 9.17
CA ARG A 278 -21.77 -15.17 7.81
C ARG A 278 -20.26 -14.94 7.72
N PRO A 279 -19.65 -15.11 6.54
CA PRO A 279 -18.27 -14.68 6.30
C PRO A 279 -18.18 -13.15 6.36
N LEU A 280 -17.01 -12.62 6.74
CA LEU A 280 -16.70 -11.21 6.67
C LEU A 280 -15.67 -10.96 5.59
N ILE A 281 -16.02 -10.10 4.63
CA ILE A 281 -15.15 -9.62 3.55
C ILE A 281 -15.32 -8.11 3.47
N LEU A 282 -14.24 -7.36 3.72
CA LEU A 282 -14.28 -5.91 3.67
C LEU A 282 -14.50 -5.44 2.23
N CYS A 283 -15.64 -4.82 1.92
CA CYS A 283 -15.88 -4.30 0.58
C CYS A 283 -14.99 -3.10 0.26
N GLU A 284 -14.55 -2.36 1.29
CA GLU A 284 -13.53 -1.33 1.22
C GLU A 284 -12.71 -1.33 2.51
N TYR A 285 -11.37 -1.25 2.38
CA TYR A 285 -10.46 -1.08 3.50
C TYR A 285 -9.10 -0.55 3.03
N ALA A 286 -8.26 -0.16 3.98
CA ALA A 286 -6.88 0.24 3.70
C ALA A 286 -6.81 1.32 2.62
N HIS A 287 -7.37 2.50 2.94
CA HIS A 287 -7.47 3.63 2.02
C HIS A 287 -6.09 4.13 1.59
N ALA A 288 -5.76 3.97 0.30
CA ALA A 288 -4.41 4.14 -0.23
C ALA A 288 -4.10 5.57 -0.71
N MET A 289 -4.72 6.57 -0.13
CA MET A 289 -4.59 7.97 -0.53
C MET A 289 -3.19 8.53 -0.22
N GLY A 290 -2.43 8.85 -1.25
CA GLY A 290 -1.08 9.40 -1.13
C GLY A 290 -0.12 8.46 -0.39
N ASN A 291 0.66 9.00 0.56
CA ASN A 291 1.56 8.22 1.41
C ASN A 291 0.77 7.51 2.52
N SER A 292 0.32 6.31 2.26
CA SER A 292 -0.65 5.57 3.07
C SER A 292 -0.33 4.08 3.15
N LEU A 293 -1.33 3.27 3.52
CA LEU A 293 -1.29 1.82 3.72
C LEU A 293 -0.43 1.40 4.93
N GLY A 294 -0.29 2.25 5.94
CA GLY A 294 0.21 1.85 7.26
C GLY A 294 -0.72 0.82 7.91
N ASN A 295 -0.19 -0.04 8.75
CA ASN A 295 -0.90 -1.11 9.49
C ASN A 295 -1.54 -2.20 8.61
N PHE A 296 -1.25 -2.26 7.32
CA PHE A 296 -1.83 -3.22 6.40
C PHE A 296 -1.51 -4.68 6.80
N ALA A 297 -0.33 -4.91 7.37
CA ALA A 297 0.10 -6.21 7.89
C ALA A 297 -0.84 -6.77 8.97
N ASP A 298 -1.44 -5.91 9.80
CA ASP A 298 -2.34 -6.32 10.88
C ASP A 298 -3.64 -6.94 10.35
N TYR A 299 -4.19 -6.40 9.26
CA TYR A 299 -5.33 -6.99 8.57
C TYR A 299 -5.00 -8.38 8.05
N TRP A 300 -3.86 -8.55 7.41
CA TRP A 300 -3.45 -9.83 6.82
C TRP A 300 -3.11 -10.88 7.87
N ALA A 301 -2.54 -10.47 9.00
CA ALA A 301 -2.37 -11.35 10.16
C ALA A 301 -3.74 -11.85 10.69
N ALA A 302 -4.72 -10.95 10.79
CA ALA A 302 -6.08 -11.31 11.21
C ALA A 302 -6.78 -12.22 10.20
N PHE A 303 -6.69 -11.94 8.90
CA PHE A 303 -7.28 -12.79 7.85
C PHE A 303 -6.73 -14.20 7.85
N ARG A 304 -5.43 -14.38 8.09
CA ARG A 304 -4.81 -15.71 8.20
C ARG A 304 -5.13 -16.42 9.50
N GLN A 305 -5.38 -15.68 10.58
CA GLN A 305 -5.67 -16.24 11.89
C GLN A 305 -7.13 -16.69 12.05
N TYR A 306 -8.08 -15.97 11.46
CA TYR A 306 -9.51 -16.18 11.64
C TYR A 306 -10.19 -16.60 10.33
N PRO A 307 -10.62 -17.86 10.18
CA PRO A 307 -11.14 -18.37 8.90
C PRO A 307 -12.31 -17.58 8.29
N ARG A 308 -13.19 -17.01 9.14
CA ARG A 308 -14.32 -16.20 8.69
C ARG A 308 -13.95 -14.77 8.27
N LEU A 309 -12.74 -14.32 8.55
CA LEU A 309 -12.17 -13.10 7.98
C LEU A 309 -11.53 -13.45 6.64
N GLN A 310 -12.26 -13.30 5.55
CA GLN A 310 -11.84 -13.79 4.24
C GLN A 310 -11.25 -12.70 3.32
N GLY A 311 -10.60 -11.71 3.90
CA GLY A 311 -9.92 -10.64 3.14
C GLY A 311 -10.81 -9.45 2.84
N GLY A 312 -10.53 -8.76 1.75
CA GLY A 312 -11.24 -7.56 1.37
C GLY A 312 -10.71 -6.91 0.10
N PHE A 313 -11.26 -5.73 -0.22
CA PHE A 313 -10.93 -4.95 -1.40
C PHE A 313 -10.34 -3.60 -0.96
N ILE A 314 -9.07 -3.37 -1.27
CA ILE A 314 -8.36 -2.11 -0.98
C ILE A 314 -9.04 -0.98 -1.75
N TRP A 315 -9.24 0.16 -1.14
CA TRP A 315 -9.64 1.39 -1.82
C TRP A 315 -8.40 2.23 -2.14
N ASP A 316 -8.04 2.49 -3.42
CA ASP A 316 -8.50 1.78 -4.60
C ASP A 316 -7.34 1.50 -5.57
N TRP A 317 -7.60 1.19 -6.84
CA TRP A 317 -6.58 0.75 -7.77
C TRP A 317 -5.70 1.87 -8.28
N ALA A 318 -6.27 2.92 -8.83
CA ALA A 318 -5.49 3.97 -9.50
C ALA A 318 -5.96 5.38 -9.12
N ASP A 319 -5.03 6.29 -8.95
CA ASP A 319 -5.33 7.72 -8.82
C ASP A 319 -6.20 8.20 -9.98
N GLN A 320 -7.32 8.87 -9.68
CA GLN A 320 -8.32 9.26 -10.68
C GLN A 320 -8.11 10.68 -11.17
N ALA A 321 -6.85 11.04 -11.47
CA ALA A 321 -6.51 12.31 -12.06
C ALA A 321 -6.81 12.37 -13.55
N ILE A 322 -7.07 13.59 -14.04
CA ILE A 322 -7.18 13.89 -15.46
C ILE A 322 -5.91 14.63 -15.91
N THR A 323 -5.33 14.17 -17.01
CA THR A 323 -4.15 14.84 -17.59
C THR A 323 -4.53 16.21 -18.14
N ARG A 324 -3.86 17.24 -17.66
CA ARG A 324 -3.94 18.58 -18.20
C ARG A 324 -2.69 18.91 -19.00
N ILE A 325 -2.88 19.60 -20.13
CA ILE A 325 -1.81 20.01 -21.04
C ILE A 325 -1.80 21.52 -21.07
N GLU A 326 -0.67 22.12 -20.70
CA GLU A 326 -0.49 23.57 -20.73
C GLU A 326 -0.13 24.07 -22.15
N PRO A 327 -0.24 25.38 -22.44
CA PRO A 327 0.09 25.92 -23.77
C PRO A 327 1.54 25.68 -24.21
N ASP A 328 2.46 25.47 -23.30
CA ASP A 328 3.87 25.14 -23.57
C ASP A 328 4.10 23.66 -23.84
N GLY A 329 3.03 22.84 -23.75
CA GLY A 329 3.07 21.39 -23.95
C GLY A 329 3.41 20.60 -22.69
N SER A 330 3.67 21.22 -21.55
CA SER A 330 3.87 20.53 -20.27
C SER A 330 2.59 19.82 -19.84
N ARG A 331 2.75 18.67 -19.21
CA ARG A 331 1.64 17.77 -18.80
C ARG A 331 1.69 17.56 -17.31
N TRP A 332 0.54 17.58 -16.68
CA TRP A 332 0.40 17.30 -15.25
C TRP A 332 -0.97 16.68 -14.95
N TRP A 333 -1.11 16.11 -13.78
CA TRP A 333 -2.34 15.47 -13.33
C TRP A 333 -3.16 16.40 -12.46
N ALA A 334 -4.40 16.64 -12.89
CA ALA A 334 -5.36 17.54 -12.26
C ALA A 334 -6.35 16.74 -11.39
N TYR A 335 -6.79 17.39 -10.30
CA TYR A 335 -7.81 16.86 -9.39
C TYR A 335 -8.94 17.88 -9.16
N GLY A 336 -9.83 17.63 -8.21
CA GLY A 336 -11.01 18.47 -7.96
C GLY A 336 -10.70 19.96 -7.77
N GLY A 337 -11.40 20.82 -8.49
CA GLY A 337 -11.23 22.28 -8.51
C GLY A 337 -10.32 22.80 -9.62
N ASP A 338 -9.44 21.97 -10.20
CA ASP A 338 -8.48 22.40 -11.23
C ASP A 338 -9.14 22.79 -12.56
N PHE A 339 -10.37 22.33 -12.79
CA PHE A 339 -11.18 22.71 -13.95
C PHE A 339 -12.22 23.81 -13.65
N GLY A 340 -12.14 24.43 -12.46
CA GLY A 340 -13.10 25.44 -12.02
C GLY A 340 -14.41 24.87 -11.51
N ASP A 341 -14.46 23.57 -11.25
CA ASP A 341 -15.60 22.87 -10.70
C ASP A 341 -15.82 23.24 -9.22
N THR A 342 -17.08 23.46 -8.85
CA THR A 342 -17.51 23.84 -7.49
C THR A 342 -18.93 23.30 -7.24
N PRO A 343 -19.18 22.58 -6.13
CA PRO A 343 -18.20 22.13 -5.11
C PRO A 343 -17.25 21.04 -5.64
N ASN A 344 -16.16 20.80 -4.91
CA ASN A 344 -15.21 19.72 -5.22
C ASN A 344 -14.54 19.23 -3.93
N ASP A 345 -13.96 18.02 -3.97
CA ASP A 345 -13.27 17.37 -2.86
C ASP A 345 -11.74 17.37 -3.03
N ARG A 346 -11.20 18.29 -3.87
CA ARG A 346 -9.78 18.44 -4.13
C ARG A 346 -9.10 17.13 -4.51
N GLN A 347 -8.05 16.73 -3.77
CA GLN A 347 -7.25 15.54 -4.02
C GLN A 347 -7.88 14.23 -3.51
N PHE A 348 -9.10 14.21 -3.00
CA PHE A 348 -9.73 12.97 -2.49
C PHE A 348 -10.01 11.90 -3.55
N CYS A 349 -9.74 12.19 -4.81
CA CYS A 349 -9.73 11.20 -5.89
C CYS A 349 -8.33 10.60 -6.16
N MET A 350 -7.28 11.02 -5.41
CA MET A 350 -5.91 10.52 -5.51
C MET A 350 -5.66 9.45 -4.44
N ASN A 351 -6.33 8.32 -4.53
CA ASN A 351 -6.35 7.28 -3.51
C ASN A 351 -5.96 5.89 -4.06
N GLY A 352 -5.25 5.88 -5.20
CA GLY A 352 -4.82 4.66 -5.87
C GLY A 352 -3.56 4.00 -5.28
N LEU A 353 -3.43 2.69 -5.52
CA LEU A 353 -2.19 1.94 -5.34
C LEU A 353 -1.19 2.20 -6.47
N VAL A 354 -1.65 2.78 -7.56
CA VAL A 354 -0.82 3.21 -8.69
C VAL A 354 -1.19 4.64 -9.10
N PHE A 355 -0.22 5.35 -9.68
CA PHE A 355 -0.44 6.62 -10.33
C PHE A 355 -1.39 6.49 -11.54
N PRO A 356 -1.92 7.59 -12.10
CA PRO A 356 -2.84 7.53 -13.25
C PRO A 356 -2.26 6.81 -14.48
N ASP A 357 -0.94 6.84 -14.66
CA ASP A 357 -0.22 6.13 -15.73
C ASP A 357 0.13 4.66 -15.40
N ARG A 358 -0.32 4.18 -14.23
CA ARG A 358 -0.07 2.85 -13.66
C ARG A 358 1.34 2.62 -13.13
N THR A 359 2.13 3.67 -12.96
CA THR A 359 3.37 3.58 -12.18
C THR A 359 3.02 3.23 -10.72
N PRO A 360 3.70 2.25 -10.08
CA PRO A 360 3.39 1.84 -8.71
C PRO A 360 3.61 2.94 -7.67
N HIS A 361 2.68 3.08 -6.73
CA HIS A 361 2.97 3.71 -5.43
C HIS A 361 3.76 2.74 -4.54
N PRO A 362 4.56 3.22 -3.57
CA PRO A 362 5.21 2.36 -2.58
C PRO A 362 4.24 1.45 -1.81
N ALA A 363 3.01 1.88 -1.60
CA ALA A 363 1.94 1.11 -1.00
C ALA A 363 1.61 -0.20 -1.76
N LEU A 364 1.79 -0.22 -3.09
CA LEU A 364 1.55 -1.43 -3.88
C LEU A 364 2.52 -2.57 -3.53
N PHE A 365 3.77 -2.25 -3.19
CA PHE A 365 4.75 -3.27 -2.78
C PHE A 365 4.37 -3.90 -1.44
N GLU A 366 3.84 -3.10 -0.51
CA GLU A 366 3.33 -3.61 0.77
C GLU A 366 2.11 -4.51 0.55
N ALA A 367 1.17 -4.11 -0.31
CA ALA A 367 0.03 -4.93 -0.69
C ALA A 367 0.49 -6.25 -1.32
N LYS A 368 1.44 -6.21 -2.27
CA LYS A 368 2.01 -7.40 -2.92
C LYS A 368 2.63 -8.36 -1.91
N HIS A 369 3.41 -7.85 -0.95
CA HIS A 369 4.08 -8.67 0.05
C HIS A 369 3.07 -9.33 1.00
N GLN A 370 2.13 -8.57 1.54
CA GLN A 370 1.14 -9.13 2.47
C GLN A 370 0.19 -10.14 1.80
N GLN A 371 -0.09 -9.94 0.52
CA GLN A 371 -0.97 -10.78 -0.30
C GLN A 371 -0.25 -11.95 -0.99
N GLN A 372 1.04 -12.15 -0.76
CA GLN A 372 1.81 -13.22 -1.39
C GLN A 372 1.21 -14.61 -1.09
N PHE A 373 1.36 -15.52 -2.06
CA PHE A 373 0.80 -16.88 -1.98
C PHE A 373 1.71 -17.88 -1.29
N PHE A 374 2.88 -17.46 -0.82
CA PHE A 374 3.80 -18.30 -0.05
C PHE A 374 4.09 -17.62 1.28
N GLN A 375 3.94 -18.38 2.36
CA GLN A 375 4.29 -17.96 3.71
C GLN A 375 5.57 -18.67 4.14
N PHE A 376 6.40 -17.96 4.90
CA PHE A 376 7.71 -18.47 5.28
C PHE A 376 7.91 -18.36 6.79
N ARG A 377 8.63 -19.35 7.34
CA ARG A 377 9.04 -19.36 8.75
C ARG A 377 10.46 -19.91 8.85
N LEU A 378 11.36 -19.20 9.52
CA LEU A 378 12.67 -19.74 9.88
C LEU A 378 12.47 -20.83 10.95
N VAL A 379 12.93 -22.04 10.65
CA VAL A 379 12.77 -23.21 11.53
C VAL A 379 14.01 -23.43 12.38
N SER A 380 15.19 -23.34 11.76
CA SER A 380 16.48 -23.57 12.39
C SER A 380 17.57 -22.80 11.67
N GLU A 381 18.55 -22.32 12.41
CA GLU A 381 19.74 -21.68 11.86
C GLU A 381 20.89 -22.71 11.65
N ASN A 382 20.87 -23.84 12.33
CA ASN A 382 21.87 -24.91 12.19
C ASN A 382 21.26 -26.30 12.44
N PRO A 383 20.94 -27.11 11.41
CA PRO A 383 21.06 -26.80 9.98
C PRO A 383 20.18 -25.59 9.60
N LEU A 384 20.52 -24.88 8.51
CA LEU A 384 19.74 -23.75 8.06
C LEU A 384 18.47 -24.24 7.34
N GLN A 385 17.32 -24.05 7.99
CA GLN A 385 16.03 -24.57 7.51
C GLN A 385 14.93 -23.54 7.59
N ILE A 386 14.09 -23.52 6.58
CA ILE A 386 12.85 -22.73 6.53
C ILE A 386 11.67 -23.63 6.25
N GLU A 387 10.51 -23.27 6.75
CA GLU A 387 9.23 -23.84 6.33
C GLU A 387 8.60 -22.89 5.31
N VAL A 388 8.10 -23.48 4.21
CA VAL A 388 7.34 -22.77 3.18
C VAL A 388 5.95 -23.38 3.10
N THR A 389 4.93 -22.54 3.17
CA THR A 389 3.51 -22.92 3.05
C THR A 389 2.93 -22.27 1.80
N SER A 390 2.32 -23.07 0.92
CA SER A 390 1.56 -22.59 -0.23
C SER A 390 0.15 -22.22 0.19
N GLU A 391 -0.31 -21.02 -0.20
CA GLU A 391 -1.70 -20.58 -0.08
C GLU A 391 -2.48 -20.72 -1.41
N TYR A 392 -1.91 -21.38 -2.42
CA TYR A 392 -2.69 -21.81 -3.60
C TYR A 392 -3.78 -22.81 -3.19
N LEU A 393 -4.94 -22.68 -3.83
CA LEU A 393 -6.11 -23.55 -3.57
C LEU A 393 -6.32 -24.60 -4.66
N PHE A 394 -5.91 -24.31 -5.88
CA PHE A 394 -6.32 -25.08 -7.08
C PHE A 394 -5.16 -25.50 -7.97
N ARG A 395 -3.95 -25.01 -7.74
CA ARG A 395 -2.77 -25.39 -8.52
C ARG A 395 -1.60 -25.79 -7.65
N GLU A 396 -0.70 -26.55 -8.22
CA GLU A 396 0.62 -26.83 -7.64
C GLU A 396 1.60 -25.69 -7.95
N SER A 397 2.69 -25.60 -7.19
CA SER A 397 3.79 -24.67 -7.46
C SER A 397 4.77 -25.26 -8.48
N ASP A 398 4.30 -25.51 -9.69
CA ASP A 398 5.01 -26.17 -10.78
C ASP A 398 5.89 -25.21 -11.63
N ASN A 399 5.68 -23.90 -11.48
CA ASN A 399 6.46 -22.83 -12.11
C ASN A 399 7.07 -21.88 -11.06
N GLU A 400 7.34 -22.37 -9.88
CA GLU A 400 7.97 -21.58 -8.81
C GLU A 400 9.26 -22.24 -8.33
N ARG A 401 10.31 -21.42 -8.19
CA ARG A 401 11.55 -21.81 -7.53
C ARG A 401 11.87 -20.88 -6.37
N LEU A 402 12.44 -21.43 -5.32
CA LEU A 402 12.94 -20.67 -4.20
C LEU A 402 14.42 -20.34 -4.43
N LEU A 403 14.74 -19.06 -4.40
CA LEU A 403 16.10 -18.55 -4.34
C LEU A 403 16.38 -18.12 -2.91
N TRP A 404 17.58 -18.39 -2.40
CA TRP A 404 18.02 -17.91 -1.10
C TRP A 404 19.41 -17.33 -1.16
N SER A 405 19.69 -16.35 -0.32
CA SER A 405 21.03 -15.79 -0.13
C SER A 405 21.30 -15.44 1.33
N ILE A 406 22.57 -15.53 1.72
CA ILE A 406 23.08 -14.96 2.97
C ILE A 406 23.93 -13.75 2.60
N GLU A 407 23.54 -12.61 3.15
CA GLU A 407 24.22 -11.34 2.97
C GLU A 407 24.89 -10.91 4.28
N VAL A 408 26.11 -10.42 4.18
CA VAL A 408 26.87 -9.78 5.27
C VAL A 408 27.02 -8.31 4.91
N ARG A 409 26.42 -7.41 5.68
CA ARG A 409 26.37 -5.97 5.41
C ARG A 409 25.90 -5.64 3.98
N GLY A 410 24.90 -6.40 3.49
CA GLY A 410 24.33 -6.24 2.16
C GLY A 410 25.20 -6.77 1.01
N GLU A 411 26.29 -7.49 1.31
CA GLU A 411 27.08 -8.20 0.30
C GLU A 411 26.76 -9.69 0.34
N MET A 412 26.37 -10.24 -0.80
CA MET A 412 26.08 -11.67 -0.92
C MET A 412 27.33 -12.52 -0.68
N ARG A 413 27.25 -13.42 0.29
CA ARG A 413 28.31 -14.38 0.63
C ARG A 413 28.02 -15.80 0.17
N LEU A 414 26.74 -16.18 0.22
CA LEU A 414 26.27 -17.51 -0.18
C LEU A 414 24.91 -17.37 -0.86
N SER A 415 24.63 -18.26 -1.77
CA SER A 415 23.31 -18.36 -2.41
C SER A 415 23.03 -19.78 -2.88
N GLY A 416 21.77 -20.07 -3.15
CA GLY A 416 21.34 -21.32 -3.73
C GLY A 416 19.90 -21.23 -4.23
N GLU A 417 19.45 -22.30 -4.88
CA GLU A 417 18.11 -22.43 -5.40
C GLU A 417 17.52 -23.82 -5.13
N LEU A 418 16.21 -23.90 -4.99
CA LEU A 418 15.46 -25.12 -4.79
C LEU A 418 14.13 -25.05 -5.56
N ALA A 419 13.72 -26.16 -6.15
CA ALA A 419 12.35 -26.31 -6.66
C ALA A 419 11.37 -26.36 -5.48
N LEU A 420 10.25 -25.63 -5.58
CA LEU A 420 9.25 -25.64 -4.51
C LEU A 420 8.42 -26.90 -4.49
N GLU A 421 7.80 -27.29 -5.59
CA GLU A 421 7.00 -28.52 -5.76
C GLU A 421 6.02 -28.74 -4.58
N LEU A 422 5.21 -27.72 -4.29
CA LEU A 422 4.20 -27.78 -3.24
C LEU A 422 2.82 -27.95 -3.86
N GLY A 423 2.05 -28.89 -3.36
CA GLY A 423 0.63 -28.99 -3.66
C GLY A 423 -0.18 -27.84 -3.03
N PRO A 424 -1.46 -27.71 -3.42
CA PRO A 424 -2.35 -26.71 -2.81
C PRO A 424 -2.38 -26.84 -1.28
N GLN A 425 -2.23 -25.71 -0.58
CA GLN A 425 -2.23 -25.61 0.88
C GLN A 425 -1.18 -26.48 1.61
N ALA A 426 -0.20 -26.96 0.89
CA ALA A 426 0.84 -27.81 1.47
C ALA A 426 1.94 -26.96 2.13
N SER A 427 2.52 -27.51 3.19
CA SER A 427 3.71 -26.97 3.87
C SER A 427 4.86 -27.96 3.79
N ARG A 428 6.08 -27.46 3.63
CA ARG A 428 7.30 -28.27 3.63
C ARG A 428 8.45 -27.54 4.29
N VAL A 429 9.21 -28.28 5.12
CA VAL A 429 10.48 -27.78 5.64
C VAL A 429 11.57 -28.05 4.60
N LEU A 430 12.26 -27.00 4.19
CA LEU A 430 13.37 -27.03 3.24
C LEU A 430 14.67 -26.82 3.97
N THR A 431 15.66 -27.67 3.73
CA THR A 431 17.02 -27.48 4.19
C THR A 431 17.79 -26.67 3.13
N LEU A 432 18.11 -25.45 3.46
CA LEU A 432 18.92 -24.57 2.60
C LEU A 432 20.40 -24.96 2.66
N ARG A 433 20.86 -25.35 3.87
CA ARG A 433 22.19 -25.88 4.13
C ARG A 433 22.16 -26.88 5.26
N ASP A 434 23.04 -27.89 5.17
CA ASP A 434 23.21 -28.92 6.22
C ASP A 434 23.88 -28.36 7.50
N THR A 435 24.54 -27.20 7.40
CA THR A 435 25.18 -26.48 8.50
C THR A 435 24.71 -25.03 8.54
N GLY A 436 24.71 -24.43 9.71
CA GLY A 436 24.48 -23.00 9.87
C GLY A 436 25.56 -22.15 9.20
N PHE A 437 25.29 -20.85 9.08
CA PHE A 437 26.29 -19.87 8.71
C PHE A 437 27.09 -19.48 9.94
N THR A 438 28.41 -19.62 9.87
CA THR A 438 29.29 -19.19 10.96
C THR A 438 29.86 -17.83 10.63
N ALA A 439 29.46 -16.83 11.42
CA ALA A 439 30.06 -15.49 11.34
C ALA A 439 31.55 -15.54 11.65
N ARG A 440 32.35 -14.80 10.87
CA ARG A 440 33.76 -14.56 11.14
C ARG A 440 33.93 -13.24 11.87
N GLY A 441 35.03 -13.01 12.56
CA GLY A 441 35.27 -11.71 13.19
C GLY A 441 35.19 -10.58 12.16
N GLY A 442 34.27 -9.63 12.37
CA GLY A 442 33.94 -8.57 11.44
C GLY A 442 32.70 -8.85 10.55
N ASP A 443 32.15 -10.06 10.61
CA ASP A 443 30.88 -10.39 9.94
C ASP A 443 29.70 -10.05 10.89
N GLU A 444 29.24 -8.85 10.84
CA GLU A 444 28.05 -8.37 11.56
C GLU A 444 26.96 -7.98 10.56
N GLU A 445 25.72 -7.78 11.06
CA GLU A 445 24.59 -7.47 10.20
C GLU A 445 24.42 -8.53 9.10
N ILE A 446 24.16 -9.77 9.52
CA ILE A 446 24.00 -10.92 8.64
C ILE A 446 22.52 -11.20 8.46
N TRP A 447 22.10 -11.31 7.21
CA TRP A 447 20.69 -11.57 6.84
C TRP A 447 20.58 -12.77 5.93
N LEU A 448 19.56 -13.61 6.19
CA LEU A 448 19.02 -14.59 5.26
C LEU A 448 17.89 -13.97 4.47
N HIS A 449 18.00 -14.03 3.14
CA HIS A 449 16.93 -13.64 2.22
C HIS A 449 16.39 -14.89 1.51
N VAL A 450 15.08 -14.96 1.31
CA VAL A 450 14.44 -15.94 0.45
C VAL A 450 13.49 -15.23 -0.51
N ARG A 451 13.43 -15.72 -1.75
CA ARG A 451 12.56 -15.20 -2.81
C ARG A 451 11.96 -16.34 -3.59
N VAL A 452 10.71 -16.20 -3.99
CA VAL A 452 10.06 -17.13 -4.91
C VAL A 452 9.87 -16.42 -6.25
N GLU A 453 10.47 -16.99 -7.27
CA GLU A 453 10.40 -16.49 -8.65
C GLU A 453 9.72 -17.51 -9.55
N GLN A 454 9.08 -17.00 -10.62
CA GLN A 454 8.53 -17.80 -11.71
C GLN A 454 9.55 -17.86 -12.85
N PRO A 455 10.28 -18.98 -13.02
CA PRO A 455 11.33 -19.09 -14.05
C PRO A 455 10.80 -19.00 -15.48
N GLN A 456 9.55 -19.35 -15.73
CA GLN A 456 8.92 -19.26 -17.04
C GLN A 456 7.84 -18.18 -17.06
N ALA A 457 7.72 -17.47 -18.16
CA ALA A 457 6.64 -16.50 -18.38
C ALA A 457 5.27 -17.20 -18.33
N THR A 458 4.28 -16.50 -17.80
CA THR A 458 2.87 -16.90 -17.80
C THR A 458 2.06 -15.92 -18.67
N PRO A 459 0.77 -16.14 -18.92
CA PRO A 459 -0.06 -15.18 -19.65
C PRO A 459 -0.11 -13.78 -19.02
N TRP A 460 0.27 -13.64 -17.74
CA TRP A 460 0.18 -12.37 -17.00
C TRP A 460 1.52 -11.92 -16.38
N SER A 461 2.55 -12.75 -16.35
CA SER A 461 3.85 -12.40 -15.76
C SER A 461 5.02 -12.71 -16.70
N PRO A 462 6.08 -11.87 -16.70
CA PRO A 462 7.31 -12.15 -17.44
C PRO A 462 8.12 -13.29 -16.80
N GLU A 463 9.09 -13.81 -17.51
CA GLU A 463 10.12 -14.70 -16.98
C GLU A 463 10.87 -14.04 -15.82
N GLY A 464 11.15 -14.80 -14.75
CA GLY A 464 11.82 -14.31 -13.54
C GLY A 464 10.94 -13.44 -12.64
N HIS A 465 9.62 -13.47 -12.79
CA HIS A 465 8.70 -12.69 -11.98
C HIS A 465 8.81 -13.05 -10.49
N LEU A 466 9.12 -12.05 -9.65
CA LEU A 466 9.14 -12.18 -8.19
C LEU A 466 7.71 -12.20 -7.64
N SER A 467 7.32 -13.30 -7.01
CA SER A 467 5.97 -13.51 -6.47
C SER A 467 5.89 -13.43 -4.95
N ALA A 468 6.97 -13.80 -4.24
CA ALA A 468 7.01 -13.78 -2.77
C ALA A 468 8.43 -13.64 -2.25
N TRP A 469 8.58 -13.09 -1.01
CA TRP A 469 9.87 -12.96 -0.35
C TRP A 469 9.74 -12.87 1.17
N ALA A 470 10.82 -13.19 1.87
CA ALA A 470 10.98 -12.98 3.30
C ALA A 470 12.48 -12.83 3.65
N GLN A 471 12.75 -12.32 4.84
CA GLN A 471 14.11 -12.16 5.35
C GLN A 471 14.17 -12.36 6.87
N TRP A 472 15.33 -12.76 7.37
CA TRP A 472 15.59 -12.90 8.81
C TRP A 472 17.02 -12.45 9.15
N PRO A 473 17.22 -11.71 10.25
CA PRO A 473 18.55 -11.45 10.78
C PRO A 473 19.15 -12.74 11.37
N LEU A 474 20.38 -13.10 10.99
CA LEU A 474 21.14 -14.22 11.54
C LEU A 474 22.21 -13.77 12.53
N ALA A 475 22.55 -12.50 12.56
CA ALA A 475 23.43 -11.90 13.55
C ALA A 475 23.03 -10.42 13.79
N ALA A 476 23.28 -9.99 15.03
CA ALA A 476 22.99 -8.63 15.47
C ALA A 476 23.84 -7.57 14.71
N PRO A 477 23.33 -6.33 14.60
CA PRO A 477 24.10 -5.23 14.03
C PRO A 477 25.36 -4.90 14.87
N LEU A 478 26.31 -4.26 14.20
CA LEU A 478 27.49 -3.66 14.84
C LEU A 478 27.11 -2.69 15.94
N ALA A 479 27.96 -2.63 16.96
CA ALA A 479 27.98 -1.49 17.85
C ALA A 479 28.26 -0.21 17.04
N LEU A 480 27.60 0.89 17.41
CA LEU A 480 27.82 2.17 16.74
C LEU A 480 29.26 2.64 16.89
N PRO A 481 29.82 3.33 15.88
CA PRO A 481 31.19 3.84 15.94
C PRO A 481 31.41 4.73 17.16
N GLU A 482 32.46 4.47 17.92
CA GLU A 482 32.91 5.34 18.98
C GLU A 482 33.98 6.31 18.44
N PRO A 483 34.19 7.49 19.08
CA PRO A 483 35.21 8.44 18.68
C PRO A 483 36.61 7.82 18.63
N VAL A 484 37.33 8.05 17.54
CA VAL A 484 38.64 7.48 17.33
C VAL A 484 39.70 8.35 18.02
N VAL A 485 40.40 7.78 19.01
CA VAL A 485 41.45 8.47 19.77
C VAL A 485 42.80 8.52 19.02
N ALA A 486 43.03 7.59 18.10
CA ALA A 486 44.29 7.52 17.33
C ALA A 486 44.25 8.53 16.17
N GLY A 487 45.36 9.29 16.02
CA GLY A 487 45.52 10.32 14.99
C GLY A 487 45.90 11.67 15.57
N ASP A 488 45.96 12.67 14.70
CA ASP A 488 46.25 14.05 15.09
C ASP A 488 44.96 14.67 15.69
N ALA A 489 45.06 15.26 16.89
CA ALA A 489 43.93 15.89 17.54
C ALA A 489 43.48 17.13 16.76
N PRO A 490 42.15 17.31 16.57
CA PRO A 490 41.62 18.53 15.97
C PRO A 490 41.93 19.76 16.83
N GLN A 491 42.17 20.91 16.18
CA GLN A 491 42.46 22.17 16.82
C GLN A 491 41.17 22.95 17.08
N LEU A 492 41.00 23.47 18.31
CA LEU A 492 39.88 24.30 18.70
C LEU A 492 40.35 25.77 18.83
N GLU A 493 39.65 26.65 18.11
CA GLU A 493 39.74 28.10 18.26
C GLU A 493 38.40 28.60 18.81
N ILE A 494 38.45 29.40 19.86
CA ILE A 494 37.25 29.99 20.50
C ILE A 494 37.26 31.47 20.22
N THR A 495 36.22 31.94 19.54
CA THR A 495 35.97 33.38 19.29
C THR A 495 34.73 33.82 20.09
N ASP A 496 34.40 35.12 20.05
CA ASP A 496 33.17 35.63 20.67
C ASP A 496 31.89 35.11 20.01
N ALA A 497 31.95 34.82 18.70
CA ALA A 497 30.81 34.43 17.90
C ALA A 497 30.65 32.91 17.72
N GLU A 498 31.76 32.18 17.65
CA GLU A 498 31.76 30.78 17.24
C GLU A 498 32.95 29.96 17.81
N PHE A 499 32.74 28.64 17.79
CA PHE A 499 33.81 27.65 17.94
C PHE A 499 34.22 27.20 16.54
N VAL A 500 35.54 27.33 16.24
CA VAL A 500 36.09 26.88 14.96
C VAL A 500 37.00 25.67 15.22
N ILE A 501 36.70 24.56 14.58
CA ILE A 501 37.45 23.32 14.74
C ILE A 501 38.14 23.03 13.41
N ARG A 502 39.43 22.72 13.44
CA ARG A 502 40.24 22.38 12.24
C ARG A 502 40.89 21.04 12.39
N HIS A 503 40.72 20.21 11.37
CA HIS A 503 41.41 18.92 11.25
C HIS A 503 41.76 18.63 9.79
N GLY A 504 43.01 18.55 9.45
CA GLY A 504 43.46 18.35 8.07
C GLY A 504 42.92 19.46 7.14
N ARG A 505 42.17 19.07 6.12
CA ARG A 505 41.52 19.99 5.16
C ARG A 505 40.16 20.52 5.64
N GLN A 506 39.60 19.91 6.69
CA GLN A 506 38.24 20.16 7.11
C GLN A 506 38.19 21.21 8.23
N THR A 507 37.12 22.02 8.18
CA THR A 507 36.85 23.02 9.21
C THR A 507 35.35 23.00 9.53
N TRP A 508 35.01 22.98 10.81
CA TRP A 508 33.65 23.06 11.35
C TRP A 508 33.50 24.39 12.10
N HIS A 509 32.38 25.04 11.90
CA HIS A 509 31.98 26.22 12.62
C HIS A 509 30.69 25.97 13.41
N VAL A 510 30.74 26.16 14.70
CA VAL A 510 29.57 26.06 15.59
C VAL A 510 29.28 27.43 16.17
N SER A 511 28.10 27.96 15.88
CA SER A 511 27.65 29.27 16.37
C SER A 511 27.40 29.21 17.88
N ARG A 512 28.02 30.08 18.66
CA ARG A 512 27.77 30.17 20.11
C ARG A 512 26.38 30.70 20.43
N ALA A 513 25.83 31.52 19.57
CA ALA A 513 24.49 32.09 19.73
C ALA A 513 23.38 31.09 19.49
N SER A 514 23.52 30.23 18.47
CA SER A 514 22.50 29.23 18.13
C SER A 514 22.81 27.82 18.66
N GLY A 515 24.07 27.53 19.00
CA GLY A 515 24.52 26.19 19.39
C GLY A 515 24.61 25.19 18.23
N GLN A 516 24.35 25.62 17.01
CA GLN A 516 24.25 24.78 15.83
C GLN A 516 25.55 24.74 15.02
N LEU A 517 25.84 23.59 14.39
CA LEU A 517 26.86 23.49 13.34
C LEU A 517 26.34 24.25 12.12
N THR A 518 27.02 25.37 11.79
CA THR A 518 26.58 26.29 10.72
C THR A 518 27.31 26.05 9.42
N HIS A 519 28.57 25.61 9.48
CA HIS A 519 29.42 25.36 8.31
C HIS A 519 30.28 24.13 8.53
N TRP A 520 30.47 23.37 7.48
CA TRP A 520 31.44 22.31 7.37
C TRP A 520 32.13 22.47 6.01
N SER A 521 33.37 22.94 6.02
CA SER A 521 34.14 23.12 4.81
C SER A 521 35.18 22.04 4.60
N ASP A 522 35.45 21.70 3.34
CA ASP A 522 36.50 20.83 2.88
C ASP A 522 37.34 21.57 1.84
N ASP A 523 38.67 21.71 2.07
CA ASP A 523 39.57 22.58 1.30
C ASP A 523 39.01 24.02 1.10
N GLY A 524 38.41 24.57 2.12
CA GLY A 524 37.86 25.92 2.09
C GLY A 524 36.51 26.07 1.32
N VAL A 525 35.98 24.99 0.80
CA VAL A 525 34.65 24.98 0.16
C VAL A 525 33.59 24.50 1.17
N ASP A 526 32.65 25.36 1.50
CA ASP A 526 31.55 25.02 2.39
C ASP A 526 30.63 23.97 1.76
N GLN A 527 30.36 22.91 2.48
CA GLN A 527 29.56 21.78 2.04
C GLN A 527 28.11 21.84 2.57
N MET A 528 27.84 22.72 3.54
CA MET A 528 26.53 22.95 4.11
C MET A 528 25.93 24.24 3.58
N LEU A 529 24.65 24.21 3.23
CA LEU A 529 23.89 25.39 2.79
C LEU A 529 22.98 25.94 3.90
N THR A 530 22.64 25.09 4.86
CA THR A 530 21.90 25.47 6.08
C THR A 530 22.52 24.79 7.29
N PRO A 531 22.35 25.38 8.50
CA PRO A 531 22.80 24.74 9.74
C PRO A 531 22.19 23.35 9.94
N LEU A 532 22.95 22.46 10.62
CA LEU A 532 22.39 21.20 11.14
C LEU A 532 21.52 21.55 12.36
N ALA A 533 20.23 21.25 12.27
CA ALA A 533 19.22 21.64 13.25
C ALA A 533 18.27 20.49 13.59
N ASP A 534 17.69 20.54 14.81
CA ASP A 534 16.60 19.64 15.18
C ASP A 534 15.40 19.77 14.24
N GLN A 535 14.73 18.67 13.94
CA GLN A 535 13.52 18.59 13.13
C GLN A 535 12.43 17.81 13.86
N PHE A 536 11.32 18.48 14.13
CA PHE A 536 10.17 17.90 14.86
C PHE A 536 8.87 17.93 14.04
N ILE A 537 8.93 18.33 12.78
CA ILE A 537 7.76 18.45 11.88
C ILE A 537 7.99 17.64 10.60
N ARG A 538 6.89 17.23 9.99
CA ARG A 538 6.86 16.73 8.62
C ARG A 538 5.89 17.56 7.78
N ALA A 539 6.06 17.54 6.47
CA ALA A 539 5.02 18.01 5.57
C ALA A 539 3.80 17.09 5.73
N PRO A 540 2.61 17.62 6.04
CA PRO A 540 1.44 16.78 6.25
C PRO A 540 1.16 15.90 5.04
N ILE A 541 0.86 14.63 5.32
CA ILE A 541 0.33 13.69 4.32
C ILE A 541 -1.20 13.73 4.33
N ASP A 542 -1.84 13.13 3.34
CA ASP A 542 -3.31 13.12 3.25
C ASP A 542 -3.98 12.58 4.52
N ASN A 543 -3.42 11.52 5.14
CA ASN A 543 -3.90 10.97 6.41
C ASN A 543 -3.70 11.90 7.62
N ASP A 544 -2.78 12.85 7.57
CA ASP A 544 -2.62 13.89 8.60
C ASP A 544 -3.64 15.01 8.44
N ILE A 545 -4.00 15.32 7.18
CA ILE A 545 -4.95 16.37 6.82
C ILE A 545 -6.39 15.92 7.07
N GLY A 546 -6.70 14.69 6.67
CA GLY A 546 -8.05 14.15 6.73
C GLY A 546 -9.03 14.99 5.91
N VAL A 547 -10.20 15.29 6.47
CA VAL A 547 -11.22 16.15 5.84
C VAL A 547 -11.03 17.65 6.12
N SER A 548 -9.99 18.02 6.87
CA SER A 548 -9.84 19.39 7.39
C SER A 548 -9.80 20.47 6.33
N GLU A 549 -9.36 20.16 5.12
CA GLU A 549 -9.26 21.14 4.03
C GLU A 549 -10.27 20.88 2.91
N VAL A 550 -11.05 19.81 2.98
CA VAL A 550 -12.02 19.41 1.95
C VAL A 550 -13.44 19.83 2.34
N GLU A 551 -13.93 19.31 3.46
CA GLU A 551 -15.29 19.59 3.92
C GLU A 551 -15.33 20.69 4.99
N ARG A 552 -14.52 20.54 6.02
CA ARG A 552 -14.46 21.44 7.19
C ARG A 552 -13.20 21.19 8.00
N ILE A 553 -12.78 22.15 8.78
CA ILE A 553 -11.68 21.95 9.74
C ILE A 553 -12.09 20.92 10.77
N ASP A 554 -11.35 19.80 10.81
CA ASP A 554 -11.49 18.78 11.86
C ASP A 554 -10.40 18.97 12.92
N PRO A 555 -10.75 19.41 14.13
CA PRO A 555 -9.76 19.64 15.20
C PRO A 555 -9.06 18.35 15.65
N ASN A 556 -9.56 17.17 15.29
CA ASN A 556 -8.94 15.89 15.60
C ASN A 556 -7.88 15.46 14.58
N ALA A 557 -7.88 16.02 13.37
CA ALA A 557 -6.84 15.76 12.37
C ALA A 557 -5.46 16.09 12.93
N TRP A 558 -4.44 15.28 12.59
CA TRP A 558 -3.09 15.48 13.09
C TRP A 558 -2.56 16.86 12.77
N VAL A 559 -2.75 17.36 11.55
CA VAL A 559 -2.29 18.68 11.13
C VAL A 559 -2.89 19.78 11.97
N GLU A 560 -4.17 19.70 12.33
CA GLU A 560 -4.84 20.71 13.13
C GLU A 560 -4.37 20.66 14.60
N ARG A 561 -4.09 19.48 15.13
CA ARG A 561 -3.49 19.32 16.47
C ARG A 561 -2.09 19.92 16.53
N TRP A 562 -1.26 19.71 15.50
CA TRP A 562 0.08 20.28 15.41
C TRP A 562 0.04 21.80 15.23
N LYS A 563 -0.88 22.33 14.41
CA LYS A 563 -1.12 23.78 14.26
C LYS A 563 -1.58 24.42 15.57
N ALA A 564 -2.55 23.80 16.24
CA ALA A 564 -3.07 24.30 17.52
C ALA A 564 -2.00 24.33 18.61
N ALA A 565 -1.12 23.34 18.64
CA ALA A 565 0.02 23.29 19.55
C ALA A 565 1.13 24.31 19.18
N GLY A 566 1.09 24.90 17.98
CA GLY A 566 2.12 25.81 17.47
C GLY A 566 3.40 25.15 16.97
N LEU A 567 3.34 23.86 16.67
CA LEU A 567 4.53 23.06 16.31
C LEU A 567 5.22 23.53 15.03
N TYR A 568 4.47 24.09 14.07
CA TYR A 568 5.01 24.65 12.82
C TYR A 568 5.64 26.06 12.98
N ASN A 569 5.50 26.68 14.15
CA ASN A 569 6.00 28.02 14.44
C ASN A 569 6.75 28.01 15.80
N THR A 570 7.78 27.17 15.91
CA THR A 570 8.61 27.08 17.10
C THR A 570 9.60 28.23 17.16
N GLU A 571 9.79 28.82 18.34
CA GLU A 571 10.88 29.75 18.63
C GLU A 571 12.04 28.96 19.24
N HIS A 572 13.16 28.92 18.54
CA HIS A 572 14.38 28.27 19.00
C HIS A 572 15.24 29.24 19.81
N ARG A 573 15.80 28.74 20.96
CA ARG A 573 16.81 29.44 21.75
C ARG A 573 17.90 28.46 22.18
N CYS A 574 19.14 28.88 22.05
CA CYS A 574 20.27 28.19 22.67
C CYS A 574 20.40 28.63 24.13
N LEU A 575 20.30 27.71 25.06
CA LEU A 575 20.42 28.01 26.49
C LEU A 575 21.85 27.96 26.98
N ALA A 576 22.66 27.10 26.41
CA ALA A 576 24.08 26.93 26.69
C ALA A 576 24.81 26.32 25.49
N CYS A 577 26.03 26.77 25.25
CA CYS A 577 26.90 26.17 24.26
C CYS A 577 28.37 26.36 24.68
N ASP A 578 29.07 25.25 24.92
CA ASP A 578 30.45 25.23 25.37
C ASP A 578 31.26 24.20 24.53
N ALA A 579 32.56 24.44 24.40
CA ALA A 579 33.49 23.55 23.69
C ALA A 579 34.77 23.35 24.47
N GLN A 580 35.32 22.14 24.39
CA GLN A 580 36.56 21.77 25.03
C GLN A 580 37.33 20.72 24.22
N THR A 581 38.64 20.72 24.37
CA THR A 581 39.49 19.63 23.85
C THR A 581 39.51 18.49 24.87
N THR A 582 39.26 17.28 24.40
CA THR A 582 39.29 16.04 25.19
C THR A 582 40.31 15.06 24.58
N ARG A 583 40.46 13.89 25.18
CA ARG A 583 41.28 12.82 24.56
C ARG A 583 40.62 12.24 23.30
N ASP A 584 39.27 12.34 23.20
CA ASP A 584 38.51 11.79 22.08
C ASP A 584 38.38 12.78 20.92
N GLY A 585 38.91 13.99 21.04
CA GLY A 585 38.86 15.06 20.06
C GLY A 585 38.35 16.38 20.64
N VAL A 586 37.69 17.18 19.84
CA VAL A 586 36.99 18.42 20.30
C VAL A 586 35.54 18.12 20.56
N GLU A 587 35.15 18.31 21.79
CA GLU A 587 33.75 18.14 22.25
C GLU A 587 33.03 19.48 22.34
N ILE A 588 31.80 19.54 21.77
CA ILE A 588 30.87 20.65 21.91
C ILE A 588 29.62 20.11 22.59
N VAL A 589 29.13 20.84 23.62
CA VAL A 589 27.87 20.54 24.29
C VAL A 589 26.96 21.74 24.12
N ALA A 590 25.78 21.52 23.52
CA ALA A 590 24.78 22.54 23.32
C ALA A 590 23.45 22.13 23.93
N GLN A 591 22.72 23.11 24.50
CA GLN A 591 21.36 22.91 24.97
C GLN A 591 20.41 23.85 24.25
N HIS A 592 19.46 23.27 23.52
CA HIS A 592 18.45 23.97 22.75
C HIS A 592 17.11 23.89 23.45
N ALA A 593 16.35 24.96 23.37
CA ALA A 593 14.97 25.02 23.85
C ALA A 593 14.06 25.54 22.71
N TYR A 594 12.95 24.85 22.53
CA TYR A 594 11.94 25.19 21.54
C TYR A 594 10.64 25.59 22.26
N PHE A 595 10.19 26.81 22.03
CA PHE A 595 8.99 27.37 22.61
C PHE A 595 7.87 27.39 21.57
N VAL A 596 6.67 27.05 21.99
CA VAL A 596 5.47 27.06 21.16
C VAL A 596 4.32 27.73 21.90
N LYS A 597 3.39 28.33 21.17
CA LYS A 597 2.24 29.05 21.75
C LYS A 597 1.36 28.15 22.62
N GLY A 598 1.25 26.87 22.33
CA GLY A 598 0.41 25.91 23.07
C GLY A 598 0.98 25.45 24.42
N VAL A 599 2.21 25.83 24.76
CA VAL A 599 2.88 25.49 26.05
C VAL A 599 3.31 26.76 26.72
N ALA A 600 2.55 27.19 27.76
CA ALA A 600 2.73 28.48 28.41
C ALA A 600 3.89 28.52 29.43
N ASP A 601 4.18 27.39 30.10
CA ASP A 601 5.09 27.33 31.23
C ASP A 601 6.41 26.64 30.82
N GLY A 602 7.27 27.36 30.10
CA GLY A 602 8.60 26.87 29.72
C GLY A 602 8.71 26.34 28.29
N PRO A 603 9.81 25.68 27.95
CA PRO A 603 10.03 25.13 26.64
C PRO A 603 9.13 23.91 26.36
N ALA A 604 8.62 23.84 25.16
CA ALA A 604 7.86 22.68 24.69
C ALA A 604 8.76 21.47 24.44
N ILE A 605 9.97 21.72 23.96
CA ILE A 605 10.99 20.70 23.72
C ILE A 605 12.34 21.23 24.20
N LEU A 606 13.07 20.39 24.92
CA LEU A 606 14.49 20.57 25.22
C LEU A 606 15.28 19.55 24.41
N SER A 607 16.37 20.02 23.77
CA SER A 607 17.27 19.18 23.02
C SER A 607 18.70 19.40 23.53
N ARG A 608 19.35 18.32 23.94
CA ARG A 608 20.74 18.36 24.41
C ARG A 608 21.61 17.64 23.41
N TRP A 609 22.57 18.36 22.86
CA TRP A 609 23.52 17.84 21.88
C TRP A 609 24.89 17.68 22.51
N ARG A 610 25.49 16.55 22.28
CA ARG A 610 26.92 16.32 22.46
C ARG A 610 27.52 15.99 21.10
N MET A 611 28.34 16.88 20.57
CA MET A 611 29.04 16.73 19.30
C MET A 611 30.53 16.53 19.57
N VAL A 612 31.13 15.52 18.95
CA VAL A 612 32.60 15.27 19.08
C VAL A 612 33.20 15.17 17.69
N VAL A 613 34.10 16.08 17.36
CA VAL A 613 34.99 15.93 16.19
C VAL A 613 36.18 15.13 16.63
N ASP A 614 36.30 13.88 16.18
CA ASP A 614 37.34 12.95 16.62
C ASP A 614 38.68 13.17 15.91
N ASN A 615 39.69 12.40 16.31
CA ASN A 615 41.07 12.50 15.77
C ASN A 615 41.23 11.95 14.33
N GLN A 616 40.13 11.62 13.66
CA GLN A 616 40.07 11.29 12.23
C GLN A 616 39.13 12.22 11.45
N GLY A 617 38.59 13.24 12.10
CA GLY A 617 37.69 14.22 11.48
C GLY A 617 36.27 13.73 11.28
N ALA A 618 35.84 12.71 12.02
CA ALA A 618 34.43 12.30 12.07
C ALA A 618 33.66 13.14 13.12
N LEU A 619 32.46 13.54 12.82
CA LEU A 619 31.55 14.21 13.74
C LEU A 619 30.57 13.21 14.33
N HIS A 620 30.71 12.92 15.63
CA HIS A 620 29.79 12.10 16.38
C HIS A 620 28.75 12.99 17.07
N CYS A 621 27.47 12.68 16.87
CA CYS A 621 26.34 13.39 17.47
C CYS A 621 25.56 12.46 18.40
N ASP A 622 25.51 12.78 19.69
CA ASP A 622 24.60 12.20 20.67
C ASP A 622 23.52 13.24 21.01
N ILE A 623 22.25 12.90 20.86
CA ILE A 623 21.12 13.82 21.02
C ILE A 623 20.10 13.24 21.99
N ASP A 624 19.82 13.99 23.06
CA ASP A 624 18.79 13.69 24.05
C ASP A 624 17.67 14.73 23.91
N ILE A 625 16.44 14.27 23.66
CA ILE A 625 15.25 15.11 23.53
C ILE A 625 14.31 14.88 24.69
N GLU A 626 13.83 15.95 25.32
CA GLU A 626 12.76 15.94 26.31
C GLU A 626 11.61 16.80 25.80
N ARG A 627 10.40 16.22 25.67
CA ARG A 627 9.21 16.95 25.23
C ARG A 627 8.20 17.17 26.35
N SER A 628 7.48 18.30 26.31
CA SER A 628 6.35 18.57 27.19
C SER A 628 5.20 17.56 26.95
N ALA A 629 4.55 17.11 28.04
CA ALA A 629 3.35 16.29 27.95
C ALA A 629 2.15 17.03 27.31
N ALA A 630 2.19 18.36 27.25
CA ALA A 630 1.15 19.17 26.63
C ALA A 630 1.17 19.13 25.09
N LEU A 631 2.28 18.68 24.48
CA LEU A 631 2.34 18.51 23.03
C LEU A 631 1.57 17.27 22.57
N PRO A 632 0.91 17.32 21.40
CA PRO A 632 0.43 16.11 20.73
C PRO A 632 1.61 15.20 20.37
N PRO A 633 1.37 13.93 19.95
CA PRO A 633 2.41 13.09 19.38
C PRO A 633 3.20 13.84 18.29
N LEU A 634 4.53 13.74 18.34
CA LEU A 634 5.39 14.40 17.34
C LEU A 634 5.37 13.61 16.03
N PRO A 635 5.39 14.25 14.84
CA PRO A 635 5.49 13.53 13.57
C PRO A 635 6.89 12.93 13.34
N ARG A 636 7.95 13.56 13.87
CA ARG A 636 9.32 13.05 13.82
C ARG A 636 10.18 13.60 14.95
N VAL A 637 11.27 12.92 15.22
CA VAL A 637 12.36 13.36 16.09
C VAL A 637 13.66 13.06 15.37
N GLY A 638 14.31 14.09 14.85
CA GLY A 638 15.51 13.96 14.07
C GLY A 638 16.22 15.29 13.84
N VAL A 639 17.11 15.31 12.85
CA VAL A 639 17.83 16.48 12.42
C VAL A 639 17.70 16.69 10.92
N VAL A 640 17.91 17.93 10.48
CA VAL A 640 17.85 18.33 9.07
C VAL A 640 18.95 19.32 8.75
N CYS A 641 19.51 19.21 7.56
CA CYS A 641 20.34 20.23 6.94
C CYS A 641 20.22 20.16 5.41
N GLN A 642 20.59 21.25 4.75
CA GLN A 642 20.73 21.28 3.30
C GLN A 642 22.22 21.22 2.95
N LEU A 643 22.57 20.27 2.12
CA LEU A 643 23.95 20.02 1.68
C LEU A 643 24.14 20.41 0.22
N ARG A 644 25.37 20.80 -0.12
CA ARG A 644 25.74 21.06 -1.51
C ARG A 644 25.54 19.80 -2.36
N GLY A 645 24.85 19.93 -3.48
CA GLY A 645 24.63 18.86 -4.45
C GLY A 645 25.90 18.51 -5.24
N GLY A 646 25.90 17.38 -5.91
CA GLY A 646 27.03 16.92 -6.73
C GLY A 646 26.77 15.56 -7.38
N GLU A 647 26.66 14.51 -6.59
CA GLU A 647 26.39 13.17 -7.11
C GLU A 647 24.88 12.93 -7.27
N GLU A 648 24.54 12.27 -8.38
CA GLU A 648 23.13 11.96 -8.70
C GLU A 648 22.64 10.65 -8.08
N THR A 649 23.52 9.88 -7.43
CA THR A 649 23.22 8.58 -6.82
C THR A 649 23.58 8.54 -5.34
N ALA A 650 22.76 7.83 -4.56
CA ALA A 650 23.05 7.53 -3.17
C ALA A 650 23.05 6.01 -2.93
N SER A 651 23.85 5.55 -1.96
CA SER A 651 23.85 4.16 -1.52
C SER A 651 23.69 4.09 0.00
N TRP A 652 22.96 3.07 0.47
CA TRP A 652 22.75 2.85 1.89
C TRP A 652 22.69 1.37 2.25
N LEU A 653 23.01 1.06 3.49
CA LEU A 653 22.75 -0.22 4.13
C LEU A 653 21.56 -0.05 5.07
N GLY A 654 20.44 -0.65 4.76
CA GLY A 654 19.19 -0.48 5.48
C GLY A 654 18.01 -1.04 4.71
N LEU A 655 16.78 -0.71 5.16
CA LEU A 655 15.57 -1.11 4.46
C LEU A 655 15.41 -0.35 3.14
N GLY A 656 14.98 -1.05 2.10
CA GLY A 656 14.77 -0.53 0.76
C GLY A 656 14.23 -1.59 -0.21
N PRO A 657 14.27 -1.29 -1.55
CA PRO A 657 14.76 -0.05 -2.16
C PRO A 657 13.76 1.11 -2.09
N HIS A 658 12.43 0.82 -2.06
CA HIS A 658 11.36 1.82 -2.03
C HIS A 658 11.22 2.47 -0.65
N GLU A 659 10.52 3.61 -0.60
CA GLU A 659 10.24 4.29 0.67
C GLU A 659 9.45 3.36 1.60
N ASN A 660 9.73 3.46 2.88
CA ASN A 660 9.08 2.69 3.92
C ASN A 660 8.99 3.52 5.20
N TYR A 661 7.97 3.25 6.01
CA TYR A 661 7.65 3.96 7.25
C TYR A 661 7.42 2.96 8.37
N PRO A 662 7.51 3.34 9.65
CA PRO A 662 7.44 2.40 10.78
C PRO A 662 6.24 1.45 10.75
N ASP A 663 5.10 1.90 10.23
CA ASP A 663 3.86 1.12 10.08
C ASP A 663 3.65 0.53 8.67
N ARG A 664 4.61 0.72 7.75
CA ARG A 664 4.62 0.19 6.37
C ARG A 664 6.05 -0.15 5.95
N LEU A 665 6.58 -1.25 6.42
CA LEU A 665 7.96 -1.64 6.13
C LEU A 665 8.17 -3.13 5.82
N SER A 666 7.11 -3.95 5.86
CA SER A 666 7.24 -5.41 5.68
C SER A 666 7.71 -5.80 4.29
N SER A 667 7.40 -5.01 3.27
CA SER A 667 7.82 -5.25 1.89
C SER A 667 9.26 -4.86 1.60
N ALA A 668 9.85 -3.98 2.43
CA ALA A 668 11.23 -3.55 2.27
C ALA A 668 12.21 -4.61 2.77
N CYS A 669 13.32 -4.77 2.05
CA CYS A 669 14.38 -5.69 2.44
C CYS A 669 15.60 -4.95 2.98
N PHE A 670 16.18 -5.48 4.06
CA PHE A 670 17.44 -4.97 4.59
C PHE A 670 18.59 -5.47 3.71
N SER A 671 19.25 -4.57 3.03
CA SER A 671 20.39 -4.86 2.15
C SER A 671 21.20 -3.59 1.86
N ARG A 672 22.17 -3.69 0.96
CA ARG A 672 22.86 -2.53 0.40
C ARG A 672 22.19 -2.13 -0.90
N TRP A 673 21.67 -0.93 -0.93
CA TRP A 673 20.97 -0.35 -2.05
C TRP A 673 21.74 0.80 -2.68
N THR A 674 21.55 1.01 -3.97
CA THR A 674 22.07 2.18 -4.68
C THR A 674 21.01 2.64 -5.67
N LEU A 675 20.56 3.90 -5.55
CA LEU A 675 19.52 4.48 -6.41
C LEU A 675 19.90 5.90 -6.85
N PRO A 676 19.41 6.36 -8.01
CA PRO A 676 19.42 7.77 -8.37
C PRO A 676 18.61 8.59 -7.34
N LEU A 677 19.04 9.84 -7.10
CA LEU A 677 18.31 10.77 -6.21
C LEU A 677 16.85 10.98 -6.65
N SER A 678 16.58 10.95 -7.96
CA SER A 678 15.23 11.06 -8.51
C SER A 678 14.29 9.93 -8.08
N GLU A 679 14.82 8.76 -7.71
CA GLU A 679 14.06 7.62 -7.21
C GLU A 679 13.97 7.57 -5.68
N LEU A 680 14.63 8.50 -4.98
CA LEU A 680 14.54 8.61 -3.52
C LEU A 680 13.31 9.41 -3.05
N THR A 681 12.67 10.15 -3.94
CA THR A 681 11.42 10.85 -3.68
C THR A 681 10.26 10.16 -4.41
N THR A 682 9.08 10.17 -3.81
CA THR A 682 7.84 9.67 -4.42
C THR A 682 6.99 10.86 -4.85
N PRO A 683 6.69 11.01 -6.17
CA PRO A 683 6.01 12.19 -6.70
C PRO A 683 4.49 12.12 -6.50
N TYR A 684 4.03 11.96 -5.25
CA TYR A 684 2.60 12.03 -4.94
C TYR A 684 2.00 13.30 -5.53
N ILE A 685 0.85 13.19 -6.22
CA ILE A 685 0.24 14.31 -6.96
C ILE A 685 -0.02 15.50 -6.04
N PHE A 686 -0.51 15.23 -4.82
CA PHE A 686 -0.56 16.19 -3.73
C PHE A 686 0.68 16.02 -2.84
N PRO A 687 1.61 17.00 -2.82
CA PRO A 687 2.87 16.85 -2.09
C PRO A 687 2.70 16.74 -0.58
N GLY A 688 3.51 15.89 0.02
CA GLY A 688 3.60 15.69 1.45
C GLY A 688 4.91 15.00 1.82
N GLU A 689 5.04 14.56 3.06
CA GLU A 689 6.16 13.75 3.51
C GLU A 689 6.32 12.52 2.62
N ASN A 690 7.53 12.27 2.15
CA ASN A 690 7.85 11.12 1.30
C ASN A 690 9.34 10.78 1.38
N GLY A 691 9.69 9.62 0.85
CA GLY A 691 11.09 9.26 0.61
C GLY A 691 11.84 8.67 1.81
N LEU A 692 11.20 8.39 2.94
CA LEU A 692 11.87 7.83 4.11
C LEU A 692 12.40 6.42 3.85
N ARG A 693 13.62 6.09 4.33
CA ARG A 693 14.20 4.76 4.43
C ARG A 693 14.50 4.44 5.88
N CYS A 694 13.77 3.46 6.42
CA CYS A 694 13.91 3.07 7.82
C CYS A 694 15.08 2.14 8.08
N ASN A 695 15.47 2.04 9.35
CA ASN A 695 16.44 1.08 9.87
C ASN A 695 17.77 1.10 9.09
N THR A 696 18.27 2.30 8.80
CA THR A 696 19.53 2.52 8.08
C THR A 696 20.71 2.45 9.02
N ARG A 697 21.78 1.77 8.61
CA ARG A 697 23.06 1.65 9.32
C ARG A 697 24.12 2.55 8.72
N GLU A 698 24.08 2.74 7.41
CA GLU A 698 25.06 3.50 6.65
C GLU A 698 24.39 4.17 5.47
N LEU A 699 24.67 5.45 5.27
CA LEU A 699 24.27 6.21 4.09
C LEU A 699 25.52 6.83 3.47
N ASN A 700 25.69 6.67 2.16
CA ASN A 700 26.76 7.32 1.39
C ASN A 700 26.16 8.14 0.27
N TRP A 701 26.54 9.41 0.19
CA TRP A 701 26.12 10.30 -0.88
C TRP A 701 27.07 11.48 -1.01
N ASN A 702 27.52 11.81 -2.22
CA ASN A 702 28.33 12.99 -2.54
C ASN A 702 29.53 13.20 -1.61
N GLY A 703 30.26 12.12 -1.31
CA GLY A 703 31.39 12.14 -0.36
C GLY A 703 30.98 12.19 1.11
N TRP A 704 29.71 12.33 1.43
CA TRP A 704 29.20 12.18 2.79
C TRP A 704 28.98 10.72 3.15
N GLN A 705 29.26 10.39 4.40
CA GLN A 705 28.89 9.12 5.02
C GLN A 705 28.20 9.41 6.36
N ALA A 706 26.99 8.87 6.54
CA ALA A 706 26.32 8.81 7.83
C ALA A 706 26.30 7.36 8.33
N GLU A 707 26.61 7.13 9.59
CA GLU A 707 26.59 5.82 10.25
C GLU A 707 25.79 5.92 11.55
N GLY A 708 25.00 4.89 11.85
CA GLY A 708 24.16 4.89 13.06
C GLY A 708 23.03 3.88 13.01
N GLU A 709 22.03 4.10 13.83
CA GLU A 709 20.69 3.50 13.73
C GLU A 709 19.69 4.62 13.54
N PHE A 710 19.26 4.84 12.31
CA PHE A 710 18.41 5.98 11.97
C PHE A 710 17.51 5.67 10.78
N HIS A 711 16.61 6.59 10.50
CA HIS A 711 15.88 6.69 9.24
C HIS A 711 16.38 7.90 8.48
N PHE A 712 16.39 7.86 7.16
CA PHE A 712 16.83 9.00 6.38
C PHE A 712 15.93 9.33 5.20
N SER A 713 16.00 10.56 4.74
CA SER A 713 15.55 10.96 3.40
C SER A 713 16.55 11.92 2.77
N LEU A 714 16.65 11.87 1.44
CA LEU A 714 17.37 12.82 0.60
C LEU A 714 16.39 13.40 -0.41
N SER A 715 16.21 14.72 -0.42
CA SER A 715 15.21 15.38 -1.26
C SER A 715 15.71 16.72 -1.80
N PRO A 716 15.43 17.05 -3.07
CA PRO A 716 15.67 18.39 -3.58
C PRO A 716 14.64 19.43 -3.06
N TYR A 717 13.65 18.99 -2.29
CA TYR A 717 12.55 19.84 -1.79
C TYR A 717 12.58 19.89 -0.27
N GLY A 718 12.53 21.09 0.30
CA GLY A 718 12.45 21.27 1.75
C GLY A 718 11.02 21.03 2.27
N THR A 719 10.91 20.72 3.56
CA THR A 719 9.63 20.44 4.24
C THR A 719 8.62 21.58 4.02
N ARG A 720 9.05 22.83 4.11
CA ARG A 720 8.17 24.00 3.92
C ARG A 720 7.60 24.05 2.51
N GLN A 721 8.43 23.82 1.48
CA GLN A 721 7.97 23.83 0.09
C GLN A 721 6.94 22.72 -0.16
N LEU A 722 7.16 21.51 0.39
CA LEU A 722 6.18 20.41 0.32
C LEU A 722 4.85 20.76 1.00
N MET A 723 4.88 21.48 2.13
CA MET A 723 3.68 21.92 2.85
C MET A 723 2.86 22.98 2.12
N GLU A 724 3.54 23.89 1.40
CA GLU A 724 2.92 25.05 0.78
C GLU A 724 2.51 24.81 -0.68
N THR A 725 2.84 23.66 -1.26
CA THR A 725 2.61 23.35 -2.67
C THR A 725 1.47 22.34 -2.82
N SER A 726 0.47 22.70 -3.63
CA SER A 726 -0.74 21.88 -3.85
C SER A 726 -0.58 20.79 -4.91
N HIS A 727 0.41 20.88 -5.78
CA HIS A 727 0.64 19.93 -6.88
C HIS A 727 2.12 19.67 -7.08
N TRP A 728 2.50 18.40 -7.31
CA TRP A 728 3.90 18.00 -7.46
C TRP A 728 4.62 18.77 -8.59
N HIS A 729 3.98 18.98 -9.72
CA HIS A 729 4.58 19.70 -10.86
C HIS A 729 4.94 21.16 -10.59
N LYS A 730 4.42 21.75 -9.51
CA LYS A 730 4.74 23.12 -9.07
C LYS A 730 5.97 23.20 -8.16
N LEU A 731 6.47 22.07 -7.67
CA LEU A 731 7.68 22.02 -6.87
C LEU A 731 8.89 22.45 -7.71
N GLN A 732 9.78 23.22 -7.10
CA GLN A 732 11.03 23.67 -7.72
C GLN A 732 12.20 23.10 -6.93
N PRO A 733 13.13 22.35 -7.58
CA PRO A 733 14.34 21.88 -6.89
C PRO A 733 15.11 23.06 -6.29
N GLU A 734 15.52 22.92 -5.03
CA GLU A 734 16.32 23.92 -4.35
C GLU A 734 17.81 23.80 -4.69
N ALA A 735 18.62 24.75 -4.26
CA ALA A 735 20.05 24.85 -4.62
C ALA A 735 20.90 23.67 -4.10
N GLY A 736 20.40 22.93 -3.13
CA GLY A 736 21.07 21.77 -2.54
C GLY A 736 20.09 20.63 -2.27
N ILE A 737 20.58 19.59 -1.64
CA ILE A 737 19.77 18.43 -1.23
C ILE A 737 19.55 18.48 0.28
N TRP A 738 18.30 18.37 0.67
CA TRP A 738 17.90 18.22 2.07
C TRP A 738 18.20 16.82 2.54
N LEU A 739 19.04 16.68 3.55
CA LEU A 739 19.29 15.46 4.30
C LEU A 739 18.51 15.53 5.59
N THR A 740 17.66 14.54 5.86
CA THR A 740 17.11 14.29 7.19
C THR A 740 17.71 13.02 7.77
N ILE A 741 18.01 13.04 9.06
CA ILE A 741 18.40 11.87 9.85
C ILE A 741 17.46 11.84 11.05
N ASP A 742 16.55 10.88 11.06
CA ASP A 742 15.56 10.72 12.12
C ASP A 742 15.95 9.57 13.05
N GLY A 743 16.02 9.85 14.34
CA GLY A 743 16.06 8.78 15.33
C GLY A 743 14.70 8.08 15.46
N PHE A 744 13.61 8.84 15.26
CA PHE A 744 12.24 8.34 15.35
C PHE A 744 11.32 9.05 14.36
N HIS A 745 10.42 8.30 13.77
CA HIS A 745 9.39 8.82 12.87
C HIS A 745 8.03 8.19 13.18
N MET A 746 6.97 8.99 13.14
CA MET A 746 5.60 8.53 13.32
C MET A 746 5.14 7.71 12.11
N GLY A 747 4.22 6.78 12.29
CA GLY A 747 3.56 6.07 11.20
C GLY A 747 2.79 6.99 10.25
N VAL A 748 2.39 6.48 9.10
CA VAL A 748 1.60 7.21 8.10
C VAL A 748 0.10 6.93 8.21
N GLY A 749 -0.31 5.83 8.87
CA GLY A 749 -1.69 5.38 8.92
C GLY A 749 -2.15 4.76 7.61
N GLY A 750 -3.39 4.26 7.58
CA GLY A 750 -3.90 3.59 6.39
C GLY A 750 -5.25 2.92 6.58
N ASP A 751 -5.82 2.90 7.77
CA ASP A 751 -7.15 2.32 8.00
C ASP A 751 -8.22 3.10 7.25
N ASP A 752 -8.14 4.42 7.31
CA ASP A 752 -8.89 5.39 6.50
C ASP A 752 -8.06 6.68 6.34
N SER A 753 -8.55 7.66 5.54
CA SER A 753 -7.88 8.95 5.33
C SER A 753 -8.66 10.15 5.87
N TRP A 754 -9.70 9.95 6.69
CA TRP A 754 -10.55 11.02 7.26
C TRP A 754 -10.57 11.04 8.79
N THR A 755 -9.97 10.04 9.44
CA THR A 755 -9.78 10.03 10.90
C THR A 755 -8.31 9.78 11.25
N PRO A 756 -7.84 10.20 12.44
CA PRO A 756 -6.53 9.83 12.92
C PRO A 756 -6.40 8.32 13.05
N SER A 757 -5.69 7.68 12.11
CA SER A 757 -5.64 6.22 11.98
C SER A 757 -4.25 5.60 12.22
N VAL A 758 -3.26 6.40 12.64
CA VAL A 758 -1.96 5.85 13.08
C VAL A 758 -2.16 5.09 14.39
N HIS A 759 -1.77 3.81 14.43
CA HIS A 759 -1.91 2.98 15.63
C HIS A 759 -1.00 3.45 16.76
N PRO A 760 -1.39 3.23 18.05
CA PRO A 760 -0.68 3.78 19.22
C PRO A 760 0.81 3.45 19.27
N GLU A 761 1.23 2.27 18.84
CA GLU A 761 2.62 1.82 18.82
C GLU A 761 3.51 2.62 17.84
N TYR A 762 2.93 3.28 16.86
CA TYR A 762 3.63 4.12 15.88
C TYR A 762 3.51 5.62 16.14
N LEU A 763 2.92 6.01 17.30
CA LEU A 763 2.83 7.38 17.73
C LEU A 763 4.03 7.76 18.59
N LEU A 764 4.62 8.92 18.36
CA LEU A 764 5.73 9.44 19.17
C LEU A 764 5.17 10.18 20.40
N THR A 765 4.81 9.41 21.43
CA THR A 765 4.22 9.90 22.70
C THR A 765 5.17 9.88 23.88
N ALA A 766 6.34 9.25 23.75
CA ALA A 766 7.35 9.21 24.80
C ALA A 766 7.76 10.63 25.25
N ARG A 767 8.11 10.81 26.52
CA ARG A 767 8.60 12.09 27.04
C ARG A 767 10.06 12.34 26.67
N GLU A 768 10.83 11.28 26.53
CA GLU A 768 12.26 11.31 26.27
C GLU A 768 12.59 10.46 25.05
N TYR A 769 13.49 10.97 24.20
CA TYR A 769 14.03 10.27 23.05
C TYR A 769 15.55 10.42 23.05
N ARG A 770 16.24 9.40 22.66
CA ARG A 770 17.70 9.42 22.52
C ARG A 770 18.11 8.73 21.24
N TYR A 771 18.99 9.36 20.49
CA TYR A 771 19.56 8.76 19.28
C TYR A 771 20.96 9.33 19.04
N ARG A 772 21.72 8.59 18.24
CA ARG A 772 23.08 8.99 17.88
C ARG A 772 23.39 8.60 16.45
N PHE A 773 24.26 9.39 15.82
CA PHE A 773 24.78 9.11 14.49
C PHE A 773 26.17 9.74 14.35
N THR A 774 26.92 9.27 13.35
CA THR A 774 28.23 9.81 13.00
C THR A 774 28.20 10.29 11.55
N LEU A 775 28.68 11.51 11.33
CA LEU A 775 28.88 12.06 9.99
C LEU A 775 30.36 12.12 9.66
N ARG A 776 30.72 11.74 8.45
CA ARG A 776 32.05 11.83 7.90
C ARG A 776 32.00 12.40 6.49
N ARG A 777 33.10 13.09 6.14
CA ARG A 777 33.37 13.41 4.75
C ARG A 777 34.52 12.58 4.27
N ARG A 778 34.28 11.71 3.27
CA ARG A 778 35.35 10.91 2.66
C ARG A 778 36.25 11.83 1.85
N GLN A 779 37.57 11.62 1.96
CA GLN A 779 38.51 12.26 1.08
C GLN A 779 38.36 11.68 -0.32
N GLY A 780 38.07 12.52 -1.31
CA GLY A 780 37.98 12.16 -2.72
C GLY A 780 39.35 11.79 -3.32
#